data_356074f93ced4cb0a7ae9695c8d436c4
#
_entry.id   356074f93ced4cb0a7ae9695c8d436c4
#
_cell.length_a   1.000
_cell.length_b   1.000
_cell.length_c   1.000
_cell.angle_alpha   90.00
_cell.angle_beta   90.00
_cell.angle_gamma   90.00
#
_symmetry.space_group_name_H-M   'P 1'
#
loop_
_entity.id
_entity.type
_entity.pdbx_description
1 polymer ?
#
loop_
_entity_poly.entity_id
_entity_poly.type
_entity_poly.pdbx_seq_one_letter_code
_entity_poly.pdbx_strand_id
1 'polypeptide(L)'
;MSGSIAQLEICQNNTFFQEFLLSSDLATIGRASDNSLVLSNDLAVSRHHAQISKENDSYVLTDLSSSDGTYLNGIKLSPYIPQPLAEGDLIHIGDFELQFHTQVSQLSPAWNNSTIAIATPNTLQVEENRQLQQLDLKGYQTLSIGQDSLNDMVIDYPTVSRFHAQIKRQNGSFALFDLNSTNGTFVNGKGVVDKQILRVGDTITIGPYCFLLKINETLIGNNQAGNLRLDAMHLNKMVGKGINLLNDISLSIQPREFVAIAGVSGGGKSTLLDALNGFRPATSGTVLVNGNDLYKNFNIYRTEIGYVPQKDIVHLELTVEQALNYAAQLRMPADTTKAERRHRVDKVLEDLGLSCRRKVPVKTLSGGQLKRVSIGVELLTKPSLFFLDEATSGLDPGTEAELMQLLRKLADQGRTVLLITHATENVMLCDLVVFMTKGGNLAYFGPPQEALQYFGVQRFNEIYRKLENELSPEQWQQRYLRSPQYQQYVALRQQSLELPTKQRVNKRPQKQVPGAIVKHISSWRQFLILSQRNLAILLRDRASLILMLAVAPILGLLDFCAWNQKLFDVQTGDAKLAITMLFTTGLIAVMVGSIATMREIVKELDIYQRERLIGLKIIPYIFSKVWVSVLLALYQAAIFLAFKFLAVDLPFSLEVVVGMYITLVLATIAGMVMGLLGSAISPNQNVAPLIAIIFLVPQIIFGGGVLPVDTFGPPGQLINQISLTKWSFEALVTITGLGKDVAHDSCWNLSEEQREKLSDREKARCTCYGVSVFKTCKFPGIREAYEPAVDEPEPVKPTAPGELPEPSTAQPFLAQQQYQDEIAAYQKKVDEYQQDIDQWQQKYTNWKEKYEGAVGKAEAIISSFHKDYGAIFNINVTRHWSILGSLIAGMFSLIIVVQKRKDVI
;
A
#
# COMPACT_ATOMS: atom_id res chain seq x y z
N MET A 1 -43.37 -27.74 -18.08
CA MET A 1 -42.58 -28.05 -16.87
C MET A 1 -41.11 -27.95 -17.29
N SER A 2 -40.46 -26.82 -17.04
CA SER A 2 -39.02 -26.63 -17.34
C SER A 2 -38.25 -27.18 -16.16
N GLY A 3 -37.78 -28.44 -16.27
CA GLY A 3 -36.87 -28.99 -15.26
C GLY A 3 -35.58 -28.21 -15.20
N SER A 4 -35.18 -27.77 -14.01
CA SER A 4 -33.83 -27.23 -13.74
C SER A 4 -32.83 -28.34 -14.06
N ILE A 5 -31.94 -28.08 -15.01
CA ILE A 5 -30.81 -28.96 -15.33
C ILE A 5 -29.67 -28.53 -14.40
N ALA A 6 -29.08 -29.46 -13.64
CA ALA A 6 -27.90 -29.21 -12.82
C ALA A 6 -26.63 -29.75 -13.50
N GLN A 7 -25.50 -29.23 -13.09
CA GLN A 7 -24.17 -29.65 -13.60
C GLN A 7 -23.14 -29.72 -12.48
N LEU A 8 -22.12 -30.54 -12.70
CA LEU A 8 -20.92 -30.62 -11.89
C LEU A 8 -19.74 -30.05 -12.67
N GLU A 9 -19.05 -29.09 -12.12
CA GLU A 9 -17.72 -28.66 -12.60
C GLU A 9 -16.67 -29.48 -11.84
N ILE A 10 -15.83 -30.21 -12.56
CA ILE A 10 -14.90 -31.19 -11.99
C ILE A 10 -13.47 -30.72 -12.17
N CYS A 11 -12.74 -30.64 -11.04
CA CYS A 11 -11.32 -30.35 -11.00
C CYS A 11 -10.54 -31.57 -10.48
N GLN A 12 -9.42 -31.91 -11.08
CA GLN A 12 -8.50 -32.94 -10.57
C GLN A 12 -7.15 -32.29 -10.26
N ASN A 13 -6.62 -32.54 -9.05
CA ASN A 13 -5.36 -31.93 -8.62
C ASN A 13 -5.33 -30.40 -8.88
N ASN A 14 -6.50 -29.78 -8.72
CA ASN A 14 -6.69 -28.33 -8.89
C ASN A 14 -6.58 -27.82 -10.33
N THR A 15 -6.69 -28.69 -11.32
CA THR A 15 -6.87 -28.34 -12.73
C THR A 15 -8.28 -28.73 -13.17
N PHE A 16 -8.93 -27.86 -13.97
CA PHE A 16 -10.22 -28.17 -14.57
C PHE A 16 -10.09 -29.46 -15.37
N PHE A 17 -10.96 -30.45 -15.08
CA PHE A 17 -10.93 -31.75 -15.75
C PHE A 17 -12.05 -31.84 -16.79
N GLN A 18 -13.31 -31.62 -16.36
CA GLN A 18 -14.48 -31.63 -17.26
C GLN A 18 -15.71 -31.03 -16.58
N GLU A 19 -16.73 -30.74 -17.35
CA GLU A 19 -18.09 -30.49 -16.87
C GLU A 19 -18.95 -31.72 -17.10
N PHE A 20 -19.83 -32.03 -16.14
CA PHE A 20 -20.77 -33.13 -16.23
C PHE A 20 -22.20 -32.67 -15.99
N LEU A 21 -23.06 -32.80 -16.99
CA LEU A 21 -24.48 -32.46 -16.90
C LEU A 21 -25.28 -33.59 -16.22
N LEU A 22 -26.01 -33.26 -15.18
CA LEU A 22 -26.94 -34.19 -14.50
C LEU A 22 -28.26 -34.27 -15.29
N SER A 23 -28.20 -34.98 -16.43
CA SER A 23 -29.35 -35.14 -17.37
C SER A 23 -30.30 -36.28 -17.03
N SER A 24 -29.92 -37.13 -16.06
CA SER A 24 -30.75 -38.28 -15.57
C SER A 24 -31.07 -38.08 -14.09
N ASP A 25 -32.17 -38.70 -13.66
CA ASP A 25 -32.61 -38.67 -12.26
C ASP A 25 -31.64 -39.37 -11.31
N LEU A 26 -30.74 -40.17 -11.82
CA LEU A 26 -29.65 -40.82 -11.08
C LEU A 26 -28.33 -40.72 -11.87
N ALA A 27 -27.30 -40.19 -11.26
CA ALA A 27 -25.95 -40.17 -11.77
C ALA A 27 -24.98 -40.85 -10.80
N THR A 28 -24.29 -41.90 -11.25
CA THR A 28 -23.33 -42.65 -10.45
C THR A 28 -21.93 -42.15 -10.72
N ILE A 29 -21.07 -42.08 -9.69
CA ILE A 29 -19.72 -41.53 -9.69
C ILE A 29 -18.76 -42.61 -9.20
N GLY A 30 -17.68 -42.85 -9.93
CA GLY A 30 -16.70 -43.83 -9.50
C GLY A 30 -15.66 -44.14 -10.58
N ARG A 31 -14.74 -45.05 -10.26
CA ARG A 31 -13.62 -45.41 -11.14
C ARG A 31 -14.00 -46.43 -12.23
N ALA A 32 -15.06 -47.24 -12.03
CA ALA A 32 -15.47 -48.23 -13.01
C ALA A 32 -16.16 -47.56 -14.24
N SER A 33 -15.99 -48.15 -15.40
CA SER A 33 -16.46 -47.60 -16.68
C SER A 33 -17.99 -47.66 -16.85
N ASP A 34 -18.70 -48.30 -15.97
CA ASP A 34 -20.16 -48.34 -15.92
C ASP A 34 -20.82 -47.22 -15.09
N ASN A 35 -20.02 -46.30 -14.50
CA ASN A 35 -20.58 -45.14 -13.85
C ASN A 35 -20.98 -44.07 -14.89
N SER A 36 -21.94 -43.22 -14.51
CA SER A 36 -22.37 -42.05 -15.29
C SER A 36 -21.20 -41.03 -15.40
N LEU A 37 -20.50 -40.85 -14.29
CA LEU A 37 -19.29 -40.02 -14.21
C LEU A 37 -18.09 -40.93 -13.84
N VAL A 38 -17.19 -41.12 -14.79
CA VAL A 38 -16.01 -42.00 -14.59
C VAL A 38 -14.80 -41.17 -14.19
N LEU A 39 -14.27 -41.42 -12.97
CA LEU A 39 -13.09 -40.78 -12.41
C LEU A 39 -11.93 -41.82 -12.38
N SER A 40 -11.34 -42.12 -13.53
CA SER A 40 -10.49 -43.31 -13.73
C SER A 40 -9.04 -43.19 -13.27
N ASN A 41 -8.53 -41.98 -13.03
CA ASN A 41 -7.09 -41.72 -12.86
C ASN A 41 -6.64 -41.69 -11.39
N ASP A 42 -7.50 -42.05 -10.42
CA ASP A 42 -7.17 -42.01 -9.01
C ASP A 42 -7.56 -43.32 -8.33
N LEU A 43 -6.59 -43.92 -7.62
CA LEU A 43 -6.81 -45.18 -6.86
C LEU A 43 -7.61 -44.96 -5.57
N ALA A 44 -7.70 -43.74 -5.04
CA ALA A 44 -8.52 -43.38 -3.90
C ALA A 44 -10.02 -43.37 -4.26
N VAL A 45 -10.37 -43.31 -5.54
CA VAL A 45 -11.75 -43.40 -6.00
C VAL A 45 -12.21 -44.87 -6.08
N SER A 46 -13.23 -45.25 -5.30
CA SER A 46 -13.83 -46.59 -5.36
C SER A 46 -14.46 -46.86 -6.71
N ARG A 47 -14.66 -48.17 -7.07
CA ARG A 47 -15.32 -48.57 -8.34
C ARG A 47 -16.66 -47.88 -8.52
N HIS A 48 -17.52 -47.95 -7.50
CA HIS A 48 -18.74 -47.17 -7.34
C HIS A 48 -18.56 -46.38 -6.07
N HIS A 49 -18.38 -45.08 -6.14
CA HIS A 49 -17.93 -44.26 -5.01
C HIS A 49 -19.11 -43.51 -4.37
N ALA A 50 -19.81 -42.77 -5.19
CA ALA A 50 -20.99 -41.99 -4.78
C ALA A 50 -22.06 -41.97 -5.85
N GLN A 51 -23.26 -41.51 -5.50
CA GLN A 51 -24.33 -41.25 -6.44
C GLN A 51 -25.01 -39.92 -6.13
N ILE A 52 -25.52 -39.27 -7.17
CA ILE A 52 -26.37 -38.10 -7.07
C ILE A 52 -27.74 -38.50 -7.63
N SER A 53 -28.78 -38.38 -6.84
CA SER A 53 -30.18 -38.65 -7.25
C SER A 53 -31.02 -37.39 -7.17
N LYS A 54 -32.01 -37.27 -8.04
CA LYS A 54 -32.98 -36.19 -8.02
C LYS A 54 -34.22 -36.61 -7.28
N GLU A 55 -34.52 -35.91 -6.18
CA GLU A 55 -35.68 -36.16 -5.32
C GLU A 55 -36.51 -34.88 -5.17
N ASN A 56 -37.78 -34.89 -5.64
CA ASN A 56 -38.72 -33.75 -5.47
C ASN A 56 -38.14 -32.39 -5.90
N ASP A 57 -37.50 -32.31 -7.11
CA ASP A 57 -36.81 -31.13 -7.64
C ASP A 57 -35.57 -30.68 -6.88
N SER A 58 -35.06 -31.43 -5.91
CA SER A 58 -33.78 -31.26 -5.28
C SER A 58 -32.84 -32.41 -5.62
N TYR A 59 -31.51 -32.13 -5.57
CA TYR A 59 -30.47 -33.13 -5.78
C TYR A 59 -29.91 -33.57 -4.44
N VAL A 60 -29.66 -34.85 -4.27
CA VAL A 60 -29.08 -35.44 -3.06
C VAL A 60 -27.84 -36.28 -3.43
N LEU A 61 -26.80 -36.12 -2.64
CA LEU A 61 -25.55 -36.88 -2.75
C LEU A 61 -25.52 -38.00 -1.73
N THR A 62 -25.17 -39.21 -2.16
CA THR A 62 -25.05 -40.36 -1.29
C THR A 62 -23.74 -41.08 -1.49
N ASP A 63 -22.96 -41.27 -0.42
CA ASP A 63 -21.76 -42.13 -0.44
C ASP A 63 -22.12 -43.58 -0.49
N LEU A 64 -21.53 -44.35 -1.40
CA LEU A 64 -21.84 -45.80 -1.59
C LEU A 64 -20.87 -46.69 -0.80
N SER A 65 -20.52 -46.31 0.43
CA SER A 65 -19.54 -47.00 1.28
C SER A 65 -18.16 -47.04 0.62
N SER A 66 -17.71 -45.86 0.11
CA SER A 66 -16.42 -45.73 -0.53
C SER A 66 -15.28 -45.90 0.45
N SER A 67 -14.10 -46.38 -0.03
CA SER A 67 -12.93 -46.68 0.80
C SER A 67 -12.41 -45.45 1.52
N ASP A 68 -12.23 -44.36 0.81
CA ASP A 68 -11.69 -43.12 1.36
C ASP A 68 -12.77 -42.12 1.79
N GLY A 69 -14.01 -42.34 1.40
CA GLY A 69 -15.17 -41.52 1.75
C GLY A 69 -15.42 -40.35 0.82
N THR A 70 -16.68 -39.94 0.75
CA THR A 70 -17.14 -38.74 0.06
C THR A 70 -17.23 -37.60 1.05
N TYR A 71 -16.76 -36.41 0.71
CA TYR A 71 -16.82 -35.23 1.56
C TYR A 71 -17.70 -34.17 0.90
N LEU A 72 -18.58 -33.55 1.67
CA LEU A 72 -19.39 -32.40 1.24
C LEU A 72 -18.99 -31.18 2.07
N ASN A 73 -18.51 -30.14 1.41
CA ASN A 73 -18.01 -28.92 2.06
C ASN A 73 -16.96 -29.20 3.16
N GLY A 74 -16.14 -30.24 2.98
CA GLY A 74 -15.10 -30.67 3.92
C GLY A 74 -15.61 -31.58 5.05
N ILE A 75 -16.88 -31.94 5.09
CA ILE A 75 -17.45 -32.86 6.07
C ILE A 75 -17.62 -34.24 5.42
N LYS A 76 -17.07 -35.30 6.06
CA LYS A 76 -17.17 -36.68 5.57
C LYS A 76 -18.62 -37.15 5.69
N LEU A 77 -19.17 -37.69 4.60
CA LEU A 77 -20.52 -38.26 4.60
C LEU A 77 -20.54 -39.64 5.25
N SER A 78 -21.67 -39.97 5.93
CA SER A 78 -21.95 -41.32 6.40
C SER A 78 -22.44 -42.16 5.23
N PRO A 79 -21.92 -43.40 5.03
CA PRO A 79 -22.33 -44.27 3.95
C PRO A 79 -23.85 -44.48 3.90
N TYR A 80 -24.41 -44.47 2.70
CA TYR A 80 -25.81 -44.66 2.36
C TYR A 80 -26.79 -43.66 2.99
N ILE A 81 -26.31 -42.55 3.57
CA ILE A 81 -27.18 -41.48 4.07
C ILE A 81 -27.19 -40.33 3.04
N PRO A 82 -28.36 -40.10 2.40
CA PRO A 82 -28.47 -39.02 1.41
C PRO A 82 -28.35 -37.65 2.06
N GLN A 83 -27.58 -36.76 1.43
CA GLN A 83 -27.38 -35.37 1.84
C GLN A 83 -27.83 -34.41 0.74
N PRO A 84 -28.67 -33.41 1.02
CA PRO A 84 -29.14 -32.49 0.01
C PRO A 84 -27.98 -31.61 -0.51
N LEU A 85 -27.96 -31.38 -1.82
CA LEU A 85 -27.02 -30.50 -2.49
C LEU A 85 -27.62 -29.11 -2.72
N ALA A 86 -26.87 -28.07 -2.38
CA ALA A 86 -27.20 -26.67 -2.62
C ALA A 86 -26.26 -26.05 -3.69
N GLU A 87 -26.70 -24.96 -4.30
CA GLU A 87 -25.92 -24.21 -5.27
C GLU A 87 -24.54 -23.83 -4.71
N GLY A 88 -23.50 -24.24 -5.41
CA GLY A 88 -22.11 -23.96 -5.05
C GLY A 88 -21.48 -24.94 -4.06
N ASP A 89 -22.17 -26.03 -3.67
CA ASP A 89 -21.61 -27.07 -2.82
C ASP A 89 -20.41 -27.75 -3.46
N LEU A 90 -19.40 -28.04 -2.62
CA LEU A 90 -18.14 -28.64 -3.03
C LEU A 90 -18.05 -30.09 -2.53
N ILE A 91 -17.97 -31.02 -3.49
CA ILE A 91 -17.86 -32.46 -3.23
C ILE A 91 -16.43 -32.89 -3.48
N HIS A 92 -15.79 -33.58 -2.53
CA HIS A 92 -14.45 -34.14 -2.67
C HIS A 92 -14.51 -35.65 -2.74
N ILE A 93 -13.90 -36.23 -3.77
CA ILE A 93 -13.79 -37.67 -4.01
C ILE A 93 -12.37 -37.98 -4.47
N GLY A 94 -11.52 -38.52 -3.58
CA GLY A 94 -10.10 -38.71 -3.87
C GLY A 94 -9.43 -37.37 -4.21
N ASP A 95 -8.69 -37.33 -5.31
CA ASP A 95 -8.04 -36.10 -5.84
C ASP A 95 -8.97 -35.20 -6.65
N PHE A 96 -10.29 -35.55 -6.72
CA PHE A 96 -11.27 -34.78 -7.47
C PHE A 96 -12.09 -33.87 -6.55
N GLU A 97 -12.26 -32.64 -7.00
CA GLU A 97 -13.19 -31.66 -6.45
C GLU A 97 -14.31 -31.41 -7.47
N LEU A 98 -15.56 -31.60 -7.07
CA LEU A 98 -16.74 -31.41 -7.92
C LEU A 98 -17.58 -30.28 -7.32
N GLN A 99 -17.82 -29.21 -8.07
CA GLN A 99 -18.67 -28.10 -7.65
C GLN A 99 -20.05 -28.27 -8.30
N PHE A 100 -21.10 -28.23 -7.47
CA PHE A 100 -22.46 -28.42 -7.88
C PHE A 100 -23.15 -27.11 -8.25
N HIS A 101 -23.82 -27.09 -9.43
CA HIS A 101 -24.57 -25.93 -9.94
C HIS A 101 -25.96 -26.33 -10.41
N THR A 102 -26.99 -25.55 -10.05
CA THR A 102 -28.42 -25.80 -10.36
C THR A 102 -28.96 -24.97 -11.52
N GLN A 103 -28.18 -24.01 -12.04
CA GLN A 103 -28.57 -23.19 -13.18
C GLN A 103 -27.52 -23.31 -14.29
N VAL A 104 -27.88 -23.94 -15.37
CA VAL A 104 -27.08 -23.91 -16.64
C VAL A 104 -27.37 -22.59 -17.33
N SER A 105 -26.35 -21.77 -17.54
CA SER A 105 -26.41 -20.67 -18.51
C SER A 105 -26.79 -21.26 -19.86
N GLN A 106 -27.94 -20.89 -20.40
CA GLN A 106 -28.40 -21.38 -21.70
C GLN A 106 -27.35 -21.09 -22.78
N LEU A 107 -26.63 -22.12 -23.22
CA LEU A 107 -26.01 -22.16 -24.53
C LEU A 107 -27.14 -22.28 -25.55
N SER A 108 -27.37 -21.21 -26.32
CA SER A 108 -28.39 -21.16 -27.37
C SER A 108 -28.07 -22.15 -28.47
N PRO A 109 -28.98 -23.07 -28.81
CA PRO A 109 -28.97 -23.74 -30.12
C PRO A 109 -29.60 -22.80 -31.16
N ALA A 110 -28.96 -22.70 -32.31
CA ALA A 110 -29.52 -22.06 -33.47
C ALA A 110 -30.75 -22.84 -34.02
N TRP A 111 -31.68 -22.09 -34.64
CA TRP A 111 -32.73 -22.45 -35.64
C TRP A 111 -34.13 -22.77 -35.09
N ASN A 112 -35.11 -21.96 -35.28
CA ASN A 112 -36.10 -21.79 -36.38
C ASN A 112 -37.29 -20.92 -35.90
N ASN A 113 -37.63 -19.99 -36.79
CA ASN A 113 -38.88 -19.31 -37.10
C ASN A 113 -40.19 -19.66 -36.33
N SER A 114 -40.86 -18.69 -35.78
CA SER A 114 -42.08 -18.02 -36.25
C SER A 114 -42.84 -17.27 -35.14
N THR A 115 -43.03 -15.99 -35.41
CA THR A 115 -44.18 -15.11 -35.16
C THR A 115 -45.01 -15.29 -33.88
N ILE A 116 -45.06 -14.26 -33.00
CA ILE A 116 -46.21 -13.37 -32.79
C ILE A 116 -45.79 -12.21 -31.84
N ALA A 117 -46.13 -11.00 -32.26
CA ALA A 117 -45.87 -9.77 -31.56
C ALA A 117 -46.86 -9.47 -30.44
N ILE A 118 -46.40 -9.00 -29.29
CA ILE A 118 -47.15 -8.08 -28.41
C ILE A 118 -46.20 -6.97 -27.98
N ALA A 119 -46.59 -5.73 -28.24
CA ALA A 119 -45.86 -4.52 -28.03
C ALA A 119 -45.65 -4.20 -26.55
N THR A 120 -44.39 -4.00 -26.15
CA THR A 120 -43.96 -3.24 -24.98
C THR A 120 -42.93 -2.20 -25.38
N PRO A 121 -42.71 -1.09 -24.65
CA PRO A 121 -41.97 0.06 -25.15
C PRO A 121 -40.56 -0.28 -25.58
N ASN A 122 -40.15 0.29 -26.70
CA ASN A 122 -38.92 0.08 -27.45
C ASN A 122 -37.66 0.23 -26.59
N THR A 123 -37.18 -0.86 -26.01
CA THR A 123 -35.80 -0.97 -25.50
C THR A 123 -34.93 -1.59 -26.57
N LEU A 124 -34.05 -0.82 -27.16
CA LEU A 124 -33.07 -1.31 -28.13
C LEU A 124 -31.90 -1.92 -27.38
N GLN A 125 -31.86 -3.26 -27.29
CA GLN A 125 -30.66 -3.96 -26.82
C GLN A 125 -29.63 -4.01 -27.95
N VAL A 126 -28.40 -3.52 -27.65
CA VAL A 126 -27.26 -3.61 -28.59
C VAL A 126 -26.63 -4.97 -28.42
N GLU A 127 -27.10 -5.98 -29.15
CA GLU A 127 -26.46 -7.29 -29.24
C GLU A 127 -25.11 -7.21 -29.95
N GLU A 128 -24.18 -8.11 -29.62
CA GLU A 128 -22.78 -8.18 -30.09
C GLU A 128 -22.59 -8.36 -31.62
N ASN A 129 -23.61 -8.25 -32.44
CA ASN A 129 -23.57 -8.48 -33.86
C ASN A 129 -23.39 -7.19 -34.69
N ARG A 130 -22.47 -7.25 -35.62
CA ARG A 130 -21.96 -6.28 -36.61
C ARG A 130 -23.00 -5.44 -37.39
N GLN A 131 -24.16 -5.10 -36.85
CA GLN A 131 -25.11 -4.24 -37.56
C GLN A 131 -24.86 -2.78 -37.13
N LEU A 132 -24.61 -1.93 -38.11
CA LEU A 132 -24.70 -0.49 -38.01
C LEU A 132 -26.09 -0.15 -37.45
N GLN A 133 -26.16 0.13 -36.14
CA GLN A 133 -27.42 0.54 -35.54
C GLN A 133 -27.68 1.98 -35.91
N GLN A 134 -28.75 2.17 -36.64
CA GLN A 134 -29.19 3.47 -37.02
C GLN A 134 -30.37 3.88 -36.14
N LEU A 135 -30.14 4.92 -35.28
CA LEU A 135 -31.13 5.45 -34.39
C LEU A 135 -31.58 6.84 -34.90
N ASP A 136 -32.86 6.98 -35.21
CA ASP A 136 -33.45 8.27 -35.59
C ASP A 136 -33.77 9.09 -34.33
N LEU A 137 -33.13 10.25 -34.18
CA LEU A 137 -33.32 11.16 -33.03
C LEU A 137 -34.58 12.03 -33.14
N LYS A 138 -35.30 12.05 -34.31
CA LYS A 138 -36.45 12.91 -34.53
C LYS A 138 -37.59 12.68 -33.52
N GLY A 139 -37.76 11.45 -33.05
CA GLY A 139 -38.78 11.07 -32.07
C GLY A 139 -38.43 11.36 -30.60
N TYR A 140 -37.16 11.71 -30.28
CA TYR A 140 -36.71 11.85 -28.92
C TYR A 140 -36.51 13.33 -28.51
N GLN A 141 -37.19 13.76 -27.47
CA GLN A 141 -36.86 15.01 -26.74
C GLN A 141 -35.62 14.80 -25.87
N THR A 142 -35.49 13.59 -25.32
CA THR A 142 -34.36 13.16 -24.50
C THR A 142 -34.09 11.71 -24.80
N LEU A 143 -32.82 11.35 -25.03
CA LEU A 143 -32.32 9.98 -25.22
C LEU A 143 -31.33 9.69 -24.13
N SER A 144 -31.59 8.70 -23.28
CA SER A 144 -30.67 8.19 -22.27
C SER A 144 -29.83 7.04 -22.78
N ILE A 145 -28.53 6.99 -22.40
CA ILE A 145 -27.55 6.00 -22.84
C ILE A 145 -26.81 5.46 -21.63
N GLY A 146 -26.74 4.13 -21.50
CA GLY A 146 -26.03 3.48 -20.40
C GLY A 146 -26.17 1.98 -20.37
N GLN A 147 -25.63 1.33 -19.33
CA GLN A 147 -25.68 -0.13 -19.19
C GLN A 147 -27.02 -0.63 -18.64
N ASP A 148 -27.71 0.19 -17.83
CA ASP A 148 -28.97 -0.21 -17.21
C ASP A 148 -30.08 -0.36 -18.27
N SER A 149 -30.93 -1.37 -18.11
CA SER A 149 -32.07 -1.65 -18.99
C SER A 149 -33.12 -0.55 -19.00
N LEU A 150 -33.08 0.40 -18.08
CA LEU A 150 -33.95 1.56 -18.03
C LEU A 150 -33.54 2.68 -19.00
N ASN A 151 -32.38 2.58 -19.64
CA ASN A 151 -31.98 3.55 -20.66
C ASN A 151 -32.72 3.29 -21.99
N ASP A 152 -32.91 4.35 -22.77
CA ASP A 152 -33.45 4.25 -24.12
C ASP A 152 -32.47 3.52 -25.06
N MET A 153 -31.16 3.72 -24.85
CA MET A 153 -30.10 3.01 -25.55
C MET A 153 -29.25 2.24 -24.51
N VAL A 154 -29.39 0.91 -24.50
CA VAL A 154 -28.67 0.02 -23.58
C VAL A 154 -27.36 -0.43 -24.22
N ILE A 155 -26.25 -0.21 -23.50
CA ILE A 155 -24.90 -0.65 -23.89
C ILE A 155 -24.39 -1.59 -22.79
N ASP A 156 -24.54 -2.89 -22.98
CA ASP A 156 -24.03 -3.90 -22.03
C ASP A 156 -22.53 -4.09 -22.20
N TYR A 157 -21.76 -3.24 -21.56
CA TYR A 157 -20.29 -3.30 -21.56
C TYR A 157 -19.70 -2.91 -20.21
N PRO A 158 -18.71 -3.65 -19.66
CA PRO A 158 -18.22 -3.49 -18.27
C PRO A 158 -17.64 -2.12 -17.93
N THR A 159 -17.26 -1.32 -18.91
CA THR A 159 -16.68 0.02 -18.72
C THR A 159 -17.71 1.15 -18.90
N VAL A 160 -18.96 0.83 -19.27
CA VAL A 160 -20.07 1.79 -19.41
C VAL A 160 -20.81 1.90 -18.07
N SER A 161 -21.07 3.14 -17.61
CA SER A 161 -21.88 3.39 -16.41
C SER A 161 -23.35 3.03 -16.63
N ARG A 162 -24.06 2.69 -15.57
CA ARG A 162 -25.49 2.31 -15.65
C ARG A 162 -26.31 3.41 -16.33
N PHE A 163 -26.13 4.65 -15.92
CA PHE A 163 -26.63 5.86 -16.61
C PHE A 163 -25.40 6.69 -17.03
N HIS A 164 -25.02 6.58 -18.30
CA HIS A 164 -23.72 7.10 -18.76
C HIS A 164 -23.82 8.52 -19.33
N ALA A 165 -24.72 8.69 -20.27
CA ALA A 165 -24.89 9.97 -20.98
C ALA A 165 -26.35 10.20 -21.38
N GLN A 166 -26.67 11.44 -21.73
CA GLN A 166 -28.00 11.83 -22.19
C GLN A 166 -27.90 12.83 -23.33
N ILE A 167 -28.63 12.61 -24.42
CA ILE A 167 -28.76 13.56 -25.50
C ILE A 167 -30.12 14.26 -25.34
N LYS A 168 -30.12 15.57 -25.30
CA LYS A 168 -31.37 16.40 -25.20
C LYS A 168 -31.49 17.33 -26.40
N ARG A 169 -32.70 17.48 -26.91
CA ARG A 169 -33.00 18.50 -27.89
C ARG A 169 -33.17 19.87 -27.20
N GLN A 170 -32.35 20.86 -27.58
CA GLN A 170 -32.37 22.23 -27.03
C GLN A 170 -32.27 23.24 -28.19
N ASN A 171 -33.23 24.14 -28.29
CA ASN A 171 -33.24 25.20 -29.30
C ASN A 171 -32.97 24.73 -30.75
N GLY A 172 -33.57 23.63 -31.14
CA GLY A 172 -33.38 23.04 -32.49
C GLY A 172 -32.06 22.31 -32.74
N SER A 173 -31.19 22.19 -31.70
CA SER A 173 -29.91 21.45 -31.75
C SER A 173 -29.91 20.33 -30.70
N PHE A 174 -29.05 19.35 -30.87
CA PHE A 174 -28.84 18.31 -29.89
C PHE A 174 -27.69 18.70 -28.93
N ALA A 175 -27.88 18.51 -27.64
CA ALA A 175 -26.86 18.69 -26.62
C ALA A 175 -26.63 17.36 -25.90
N LEU A 176 -25.36 16.93 -25.82
CA LEU A 176 -24.90 15.75 -25.10
C LEU A 176 -24.47 16.13 -23.70
N PHE A 177 -24.98 15.42 -22.72
CA PHE A 177 -24.64 15.56 -21.29
C PHE A 177 -23.98 14.27 -20.82
N ASP A 178 -22.84 14.38 -20.15
CA ASP A 178 -22.25 13.28 -19.39
C ASP A 178 -22.91 13.22 -18.02
N LEU A 179 -23.49 12.10 -17.65
CA LEU A 179 -24.18 11.90 -16.37
C LEU A 179 -23.22 11.48 -15.24
N ASN A 180 -22.06 12.11 -15.17
CA ASN A 180 -20.98 11.77 -14.24
C ASN A 180 -20.47 10.34 -14.45
N SER A 181 -20.35 9.91 -15.69
CA SER A 181 -19.85 8.58 -16.02
C SER A 181 -18.41 8.38 -15.54
N THR A 182 -18.06 7.15 -15.17
CA THR A 182 -16.74 6.83 -14.57
C THR A 182 -15.63 6.97 -15.61
N ASN A 183 -15.87 6.53 -16.85
CA ASN A 183 -14.85 6.52 -17.90
C ASN A 183 -14.97 7.69 -18.88
N GLY A 184 -16.02 8.50 -18.75
CA GLY A 184 -16.25 9.70 -19.54
C GLY A 184 -16.91 9.43 -20.88
N THR A 185 -17.58 10.47 -21.38
CA THR A 185 -18.15 10.56 -22.75
C THR A 185 -17.27 11.49 -23.56
N PHE A 186 -16.99 11.15 -24.81
CA PHE A 186 -16.10 11.94 -25.67
C PHE A 186 -16.83 12.37 -26.95
N VAL A 187 -16.55 13.60 -27.41
CA VAL A 187 -16.99 14.12 -28.71
C VAL A 187 -15.75 14.53 -29.50
N ASN A 188 -15.56 13.92 -30.70
CA ASN A 188 -14.39 14.13 -31.55
C ASN A 188 -13.05 13.99 -30.79
N GLY A 189 -12.94 13.00 -29.87
CA GLY A 189 -11.77 12.76 -29.05
C GLY A 189 -11.62 13.68 -27.82
N LYS A 190 -12.51 14.63 -27.59
CA LYS A 190 -12.50 15.54 -26.43
C LYS A 190 -13.54 15.10 -25.41
N GLY A 191 -13.13 14.94 -24.14
CA GLY A 191 -14.05 14.60 -23.06
C GLY A 191 -15.09 15.71 -22.83
N VAL A 192 -16.34 15.30 -22.61
CA VAL A 192 -17.45 16.16 -22.24
C VAL A 192 -17.40 16.40 -20.74
N VAL A 193 -17.31 17.66 -20.30
CA VAL A 193 -17.25 17.96 -18.84
C VAL A 193 -18.66 17.99 -18.24
N ASP A 194 -19.57 18.74 -18.80
CA ASP A 194 -20.98 18.80 -18.36
C ASP A 194 -21.90 18.68 -19.56
N LYS A 195 -21.69 19.51 -20.58
CA LYS A 195 -22.54 19.59 -21.75
C LYS A 195 -21.72 19.94 -23.01
N GLN A 196 -22.06 19.30 -24.11
CA GLN A 196 -21.51 19.60 -25.44
C GLN A 196 -22.61 19.68 -26.48
N ILE A 197 -22.69 20.78 -27.20
CA ILE A 197 -23.62 20.92 -28.34
C ILE A 197 -23.06 20.07 -29.49
N LEU A 198 -23.92 19.21 -30.02
CA LEU A 198 -23.58 18.29 -31.12
C LEU A 198 -23.85 18.99 -32.48
N ARG A 199 -22.94 18.78 -33.40
CA ARG A 199 -23.05 19.20 -34.80
C ARG A 199 -23.06 17.96 -35.72
N VAL A 200 -23.70 18.12 -36.87
CA VAL A 200 -23.63 17.07 -37.90
C VAL A 200 -22.18 16.74 -38.22
N GLY A 201 -21.84 15.47 -38.24
CA GLY A 201 -20.46 14.96 -38.43
C GLY A 201 -19.69 14.77 -37.13
N ASP A 202 -20.25 15.14 -35.97
CA ASP A 202 -19.62 14.85 -34.69
C ASP A 202 -19.69 13.37 -34.37
N THR A 203 -18.59 12.86 -33.79
CA THR A 203 -18.45 11.49 -33.35
C THR A 203 -18.51 11.44 -31.83
N ILE A 204 -19.47 10.70 -31.28
CA ILE A 204 -19.62 10.45 -29.84
C ILE A 204 -19.01 9.10 -29.51
N THR A 205 -18.11 9.05 -28.51
CA THR A 205 -17.49 7.79 -28.06
C THR A 205 -17.86 7.51 -26.60
N ILE A 206 -18.38 6.30 -26.32
CA ILE A 206 -18.78 5.80 -24.99
C ILE A 206 -18.24 4.38 -24.86
N GLY A 207 -17.18 4.17 -24.06
CA GLY A 207 -16.46 2.91 -24.04
C GLY A 207 -15.98 2.53 -25.46
N PRO A 208 -16.21 1.30 -25.93
CA PRO A 208 -15.84 0.88 -27.30
C PRO A 208 -16.86 1.28 -28.37
N TYR A 209 -17.94 1.98 -27.99
CA TYR A 209 -18.98 2.38 -28.94
C TYR A 209 -18.73 3.77 -29.48
N CYS A 210 -18.84 3.90 -30.80
CA CYS A 210 -18.63 5.13 -31.55
C CYS A 210 -19.90 5.46 -32.34
N PHE A 211 -20.50 6.64 -32.12
CA PHE A 211 -21.73 7.08 -32.77
C PHE A 211 -21.45 8.34 -33.60
N LEU A 212 -21.82 8.29 -34.88
CA LEU A 212 -21.72 9.42 -35.81
C LEU A 212 -23.10 10.10 -35.99
N LEU A 213 -23.17 11.39 -35.71
CA LEU A 213 -24.38 12.17 -35.94
C LEU A 213 -24.45 12.62 -37.42
N LYS A 214 -25.48 12.16 -38.14
CA LYS A 214 -25.72 12.53 -39.56
C LYS A 214 -26.69 13.69 -39.73
N ILE A 215 -26.74 14.23 -41.00
CA ILE A 215 -27.55 15.37 -41.40
C ILE A 215 -29.06 15.14 -41.17
N ASN A 216 -29.51 13.89 -41.30
CA ASN A 216 -30.90 13.49 -41.14
C ASN A 216 -31.33 13.30 -39.67
N GLU A 217 -30.54 13.82 -38.70
CA GLU A 217 -30.76 13.63 -37.26
C GLU A 217 -30.68 12.16 -36.84
N THR A 218 -29.87 11.37 -37.52
CA THR A 218 -29.67 9.96 -37.20
C THR A 218 -28.31 9.74 -36.55
N LEU A 219 -28.27 8.96 -35.51
CA LEU A 219 -27.04 8.41 -34.94
C LEU A 219 -26.73 7.05 -35.61
N ILE A 220 -25.57 6.93 -36.21
CA ILE A 220 -25.06 5.64 -36.67
C ILE A 220 -24.03 5.14 -35.64
N GLY A 221 -24.37 4.05 -34.95
CA GLY A 221 -23.53 3.39 -34.00
C GLY A 221 -22.63 2.36 -34.66
N ASN A 222 -21.36 2.34 -34.27
CA ASN A 222 -20.39 1.29 -34.61
C ASN A 222 -19.79 0.74 -33.32
N ASN A 223 -19.98 -0.54 -33.09
CA ASN A 223 -19.32 -1.23 -31.98
C ASN A 223 -17.89 -1.58 -32.39
N GLN A 224 -16.91 -0.95 -31.75
CA GLN A 224 -15.48 -1.19 -31.95
C GLN A 224 -14.91 -2.26 -31.00
N ALA A 225 -15.71 -2.83 -30.09
CA ALA A 225 -15.26 -3.89 -29.20
C ALA A 225 -14.73 -5.08 -30.01
N GLY A 226 -13.50 -5.48 -29.73
CA GLY A 226 -12.82 -6.54 -30.46
C GLY A 226 -12.48 -6.22 -31.92
N ASN A 227 -12.60 -4.97 -32.37
CA ASN A 227 -12.37 -4.51 -33.72
C ASN A 227 -11.35 -3.37 -33.81
N LEU A 228 -10.37 -3.35 -32.87
CA LEU A 228 -9.33 -2.34 -32.85
C LEU A 228 -8.12 -2.80 -33.67
N ARG A 229 -7.84 -2.07 -34.74
CA ARG A 229 -6.63 -2.19 -35.56
C ARG A 229 -5.54 -1.31 -34.92
N LEU A 230 -4.30 -1.80 -34.90
CA LEU A 230 -3.14 -1.10 -34.33
C LEU A 230 -2.07 -0.93 -35.41
N ASP A 231 -1.73 0.30 -35.74
CA ASP A 231 -0.69 0.65 -36.70
C ASP A 231 0.42 1.45 -36.04
N ALA A 232 1.65 1.00 -36.17
CA ALA A 232 2.86 1.70 -35.78
C ALA A 232 3.55 2.25 -37.04
N MET A 233 3.89 3.54 -36.99
CA MET A 233 4.51 4.23 -38.14
C MET A 233 5.81 4.91 -37.69
N HIS A 234 6.96 4.44 -38.21
CA HIS A 234 8.28 5.03 -38.03
C HIS A 234 8.67 5.26 -36.56
N LEU A 235 8.41 4.27 -35.69
CA LEU A 235 8.69 4.39 -34.26
C LEU A 235 10.18 4.40 -33.98
N ASN A 236 10.63 5.45 -33.30
CA ASN A 236 12.00 5.57 -32.77
C ASN A 236 11.94 5.86 -31.27
N LYS A 237 12.80 5.21 -30.49
CA LYS A 237 12.89 5.44 -29.04
C LYS A 237 14.35 5.65 -28.63
N MET A 238 14.68 6.88 -28.28
CA MET A 238 16.00 7.25 -27.78
C MET A 238 15.96 7.43 -26.26
N VAL A 239 16.99 6.96 -25.55
CA VAL A 239 17.15 7.10 -24.11
C VAL A 239 18.55 7.61 -23.76
N GLY A 240 18.65 8.45 -22.75
CA GLY A 240 19.92 8.99 -22.24
C GLY A 240 20.75 9.69 -23.33
N LYS A 241 22.06 9.49 -23.34
CA LYS A 241 22.99 10.13 -24.27
C LYS A 241 23.06 9.40 -25.64
N GLY A 242 21.92 9.29 -26.34
CA GLY A 242 21.91 8.83 -27.74
C GLY A 242 21.81 7.31 -27.97
N ILE A 243 21.42 6.54 -26.97
CA ILE A 243 21.15 5.11 -27.15
C ILE A 243 19.76 4.97 -27.81
N ASN A 244 19.72 4.39 -29.02
CA ASN A 244 18.46 4.09 -29.69
C ASN A 244 17.97 2.68 -29.31
N LEU A 245 16.80 2.60 -28.71
CA LEU A 245 16.17 1.33 -28.31
C LEU A 245 15.17 0.81 -29.35
N LEU A 246 14.62 1.69 -30.21
CA LEU A 246 13.80 1.34 -31.37
C LEU A 246 14.24 2.17 -32.56
N ASN A 247 14.44 1.53 -33.70
CA ASN A 247 14.97 2.16 -34.90
C ASN A 247 14.02 1.94 -36.08
N ASP A 248 13.24 3.00 -36.37
CA ASP A 248 12.32 3.07 -37.52
C ASP A 248 11.40 1.84 -37.68
N ILE A 249 10.65 1.51 -36.61
CA ILE A 249 9.75 0.37 -36.60
C ILE A 249 8.38 0.76 -37.16
N SER A 250 7.93 0.00 -38.16
CA SER A 250 6.59 0.09 -38.74
C SER A 250 5.92 -1.29 -38.74
N LEU A 251 4.68 -1.35 -38.19
CA LEU A 251 3.87 -2.57 -38.03
C LEU A 251 2.40 -2.25 -38.32
N SER A 252 1.63 -3.24 -38.83
CA SER A 252 0.19 -3.10 -38.98
C SER A 252 -0.50 -4.39 -38.51
N ILE A 253 -1.18 -4.31 -37.39
CA ILE A 253 -1.86 -5.44 -36.75
C ILE A 253 -3.37 -5.25 -36.93
N GLN A 254 -4.00 -6.26 -37.51
CA GLN A 254 -5.45 -6.23 -37.74
C GLN A 254 -6.22 -6.66 -36.47
N PRO A 255 -7.51 -6.33 -36.37
CA PRO A 255 -8.34 -6.80 -35.29
C PRO A 255 -8.33 -8.31 -35.15
N ARG A 256 -8.26 -8.82 -33.91
CA ARG A 256 -8.30 -10.23 -33.54
C ARG A 256 -7.04 -11.05 -33.93
N GLU A 257 -6.00 -10.39 -34.42
CA GLU A 257 -4.72 -11.07 -34.63
C GLU A 257 -4.03 -11.35 -33.29
N PHE A 258 -3.48 -12.56 -33.17
CA PHE A 258 -2.57 -12.96 -32.10
C PHE A 258 -1.14 -12.83 -32.61
N VAL A 259 -0.38 -11.88 -32.03
CA VAL A 259 0.96 -11.51 -32.46
C VAL A 259 1.99 -11.88 -31.41
N ALA A 260 2.98 -12.71 -31.78
CA ALA A 260 4.13 -12.95 -30.92
C ALA A 260 5.27 -11.97 -31.25
N ILE A 261 5.88 -11.37 -30.22
CA ILE A 261 7.09 -10.53 -30.33
C ILE A 261 8.26 -11.32 -29.76
N ALA A 262 9.16 -11.71 -30.63
CA ALA A 262 10.33 -12.54 -30.36
C ALA A 262 11.63 -11.81 -30.76
N GLY A 263 12.77 -12.39 -30.47
CA GLY A 263 14.09 -11.83 -30.86
C GLY A 263 15.10 -11.82 -29.71
N VAL A 264 16.31 -11.39 -30.04
CA VAL A 264 17.47 -11.47 -29.16
C VAL A 264 17.30 -10.65 -27.88
N SER A 265 18.07 -11.01 -26.83
CA SER A 265 18.10 -10.22 -25.60
C SER A 265 18.63 -8.80 -25.89
N GLY A 266 17.99 -7.78 -25.29
CA GLY A 266 18.32 -6.38 -25.59
C GLY A 266 17.86 -5.87 -26.96
N GLY A 267 17.02 -6.62 -27.70
CA GLY A 267 16.46 -6.22 -28.99
C GLY A 267 15.34 -5.17 -28.90
N GLY A 268 14.99 -4.64 -27.71
CA GLY A 268 13.97 -3.59 -27.57
C GLY A 268 12.52 -4.10 -27.52
N LYS A 269 12.27 -5.41 -27.30
CA LYS A 269 10.91 -6.01 -27.30
C LYS A 269 9.94 -5.34 -26.32
N SER A 270 10.30 -5.23 -25.02
CA SER A 270 9.45 -4.56 -24.03
C SER A 270 9.30 -3.07 -24.30
N THR A 271 10.34 -2.42 -24.88
CA THR A 271 10.26 -1.02 -25.30
C THR A 271 9.26 -0.84 -26.45
N LEU A 272 9.22 -1.79 -27.40
CA LEU A 272 8.24 -1.80 -28.48
C LEU A 272 6.82 -2.00 -27.93
N LEU A 273 6.64 -2.97 -27.02
CA LEU A 273 5.35 -3.23 -26.40
C LEU A 273 4.84 -2.00 -25.63
N ASP A 274 5.71 -1.33 -24.87
CA ASP A 274 5.39 -0.11 -24.13
C ASP A 274 5.06 1.09 -25.04
N ALA A 275 5.69 1.17 -26.21
CA ALA A 275 5.34 2.18 -27.20
C ALA A 275 3.99 1.88 -27.86
N LEU A 276 3.71 0.61 -28.19
CA LEU A 276 2.46 0.17 -28.83
C LEU A 276 1.25 0.32 -27.90
N ASN A 277 1.42 0.08 -26.60
CA ASN A 277 0.32 0.25 -25.62
C ASN A 277 0.15 1.70 -25.14
N GLY A 278 1.05 2.60 -25.51
CA GLY A 278 1.00 4.03 -25.15
C GLY A 278 1.46 4.36 -23.72
N PHE A 279 1.94 3.41 -22.94
CA PHE A 279 2.39 3.66 -21.54
C PHE A 279 3.73 4.40 -21.50
N ARG A 280 4.63 4.09 -22.44
CA ARG A 280 5.89 4.81 -22.62
C ARG A 280 6.06 5.21 -24.09
N PRO A 281 5.42 6.31 -24.53
CA PRO A 281 5.41 6.72 -25.91
C PRO A 281 6.80 6.74 -26.57
N ALA A 282 6.87 6.45 -27.86
CA ALA A 282 8.06 6.58 -28.67
C ALA A 282 8.55 8.04 -28.68
N THR A 283 9.85 8.24 -28.92
CA THR A 283 10.44 9.60 -29.02
C THR A 283 9.99 10.31 -30.29
N SER A 284 9.86 9.55 -31.40
CA SER A 284 9.28 9.99 -32.66
C SER A 284 8.55 8.85 -33.34
N GLY A 285 7.71 9.17 -34.31
CA GLY A 285 6.76 8.27 -34.94
C GLY A 285 5.39 8.33 -34.28
N THR A 286 4.45 7.53 -34.73
CA THR A 286 3.07 7.53 -34.25
C THR A 286 2.53 6.11 -34.12
N VAL A 287 1.68 5.90 -33.14
CA VAL A 287 0.84 4.70 -33.01
C VAL A 287 -0.61 5.10 -33.23
N LEU A 288 -1.27 4.45 -34.17
CA LEU A 288 -2.66 4.70 -34.51
C LEU A 288 -3.54 3.54 -34.07
N VAL A 289 -4.67 3.83 -33.46
CA VAL A 289 -5.75 2.87 -33.19
C VAL A 289 -6.95 3.26 -34.05
N ASN A 290 -7.33 2.40 -34.98
CA ASN A 290 -8.35 2.69 -36.00
C ASN A 290 -8.12 4.04 -36.70
N GLY A 291 -6.86 4.37 -37.01
CA GLY A 291 -6.47 5.63 -37.68
C GLY A 291 -6.38 6.85 -36.75
N ASN A 292 -6.68 6.73 -35.46
CA ASN A 292 -6.56 7.80 -34.47
C ASN A 292 -5.25 7.70 -33.69
N ASP A 293 -4.55 8.81 -33.50
CA ASP A 293 -3.29 8.86 -32.74
C ASP A 293 -3.53 8.46 -31.28
N LEU A 294 -2.95 7.32 -30.87
CA LEU A 294 -3.09 6.75 -29.52
C LEU A 294 -2.52 7.70 -28.47
N TYR A 295 -1.36 8.29 -28.71
CA TYR A 295 -0.68 9.11 -27.71
C TYR A 295 -1.46 10.41 -27.40
N LYS A 296 -2.11 10.99 -28.39
CA LYS A 296 -2.98 12.17 -28.19
C LYS A 296 -4.33 11.83 -27.57
N ASN A 297 -4.83 10.63 -27.80
CA ASN A 297 -6.17 10.18 -27.41
C ASN A 297 -6.12 9.04 -26.37
N PHE A 298 -5.03 8.91 -25.62
CA PHE A 298 -4.80 7.78 -24.70
C PHE A 298 -5.98 7.58 -23.73
N ASN A 299 -6.58 8.65 -23.22
CA ASN A 299 -7.70 8.57 -22.29
C ASN A 299 -8.95 7.85 -22.86
N ILE A 300 -9.13 7.84 -24.18
CA ILE A 300 -10.24 7.12 -24.83
C ILE A 300 -9.97 5.62 -24.81
N TYR A 301 -8.73 5.24 -25.16
CA TYR A 301 -8.36 3.83 -25.36
C TYR A 301 -7.86 3.12 -24.10
N ARG A 302 -7.54 3.81 -23.02
CA ARG A 302 -6.93 3.23 -21.82
C ARG A 302 -7.76 2.10 -21.17
N THR A 303 -9.10 2.13 -21.31
CA THR A 303 -10.00 1.07 -20.83
C THR A 303 -10.12 -0.10 -21.78
N GLU A 304 -9.73 0.10 -23.06
CA GLU A 304 -9.67 -0.91 -24.10
C GLU A 304 -8.29 -1.60 -24.18
N ILE A 305 -7.31 -1.14 -23.36
CA ILE A 305 -5.96 -1.69 -23.28
C ILE A 305 -5.80 -2.48 -22.01
N GLY A 306 -5.61 -3.79 -22.12
CA GLY A 306 -5.14 -4.66 -21.03
C GLY A 306 -3.63 -4.86 -21.14
N TYR A 307 -2.91 -4.79 -20.02
CA TYR A 307 -1.47 -5.00 -19.98
C TYR A 307 -1.02 -5.85 -18.80
N VAL A 308 -0.41 -6.97 -19.08
CA VAL A 308 0.19 -7.89 -18.13
C VAL A 308 1.71 -7.76 -18.20
N PRO A 309 2.37 -7.16 -17.23
CA PRO A 309 3.82 -7.04 -17.21
C PRO A 309 4.50 -8.37 -16.86
N GLN A 310 5.83 -8.40 -17.03
CA GLN A 310 6.66 -9.57 -16.74
C GLN A 310 6.51 -10.06 -15.29
N LYS A 311 6.52 -9.13 -14.32
CA LYS A 311 6.24 -9.45 -12.91
C LYS A 311 4.75 -9.50 -12.64
N ASP A 312 4.34 -10.44 -11.81
CA ASP A 312 2.93 -10.54 -11.41
C ASP A 312 2.51 -9.38 -10.52
N ILE A 313 1.39 -8.77 -10.85
CA ILE A 313 0.87 -7.55 -10.24
C ILE A 313 -0.39 -7.80 -9.40
N VAL A 314 -0.36 -8.83 -8.58
CA VAL A 314 -1.45 -9.21 -7.68
C VAL A 314 -0.96 -9.34 -6.25
N HIS A 315 -1.84 -9.03 -5.29
CA HIS A 315 -1.51 -9.19 -3.87
C HIS A 315 -1.55 -10.67 -3.50
N LEU A 316 -0.40 -11.20 -3.10
CA LEU A 316 -0.21 -12.64 -2.84
C LEU A 316 -0.97 -13.15 -1.60
N GLU A 317 -1.28 -12.28 -0.65
CA GLU A 317 -1.97 -12.60 0.60
C GLU A 317 -3.48 -12.79 0.41
N LEU A 318 -4.06 -12.18 -0.62
CA LEU A 318 -5.49 -12.28 -0.91
C LEU A 318 -5.84 -13.63 -1.54
N THR A 319 -7.12 -14.03 -1.45
CA THR A 319 -7.63 -15.12 -2.29
C THR A 319 -7.82 -14.63 -3.73
N VAL A 320 -7.89 -15.58 -4.67
CA VAL A 320 -8.13 -15.27 -6.10
C VAL A 320 -9.37 -14.40 -6.27
N GLU A 321 -10.49 -14.77 -5.67
CA GLU A 321 -11.73 -13.99 -5.70
C GLU A 321 -11.56 -12.59 -5.11
N GLN A 322 -10.86 -12.45 -3.99
CA GLN A 322 -10.64 -11.15 -3.37
C GLN A 322 -9.76 -10.25 -4.24
N ALA A 323 -8.69 -10.79 -4.82
CA ALA A 323 -7.81 -10.05 -5.72
C ALA A 323 -8.59 -9.50 -6.93
N LEU A 324 -9.39 -10.36 -7.58
CA LEU A 324 -10.25 -9.96 -8.70
C LEU A 324 -11.35 -8.97 -8.27
N ASN A 325 -11.99 -9.18 -7.12
CA ASN A 325 -13.06 -8.29 -6.63
C ASN A 325 -12.55 -6.89 -6.27
N TYR A 326 -11.38 -6.74 -5.61
CA TYR A 326 -10.80 -5.43 -5.35
C TYR A 326 -10.36 -4.74 -6.65
N ALA A 327 -9.78 -5.49 -7.60
CA ALA A 327 -9.45 -4.96 -8.90
C ALA A 327 -10.71 -4.50 -9.67
N ALA A 328 -11.80 -5.29 -9.64
CA ALA A 328 -13.07 -4.92 -10.24
C ALA A 328 -13.67 -3.64 -9.63
N GLN A 329 -13.59 -3.47 -8.30
CA GLN A 329 -14.07 -2.26 -7.63
C GLN A 329 -13.31 -0.99 -8.03
N LEU A 330 -12.03 -1.11 -8.41
CA LEU A 330 -11.19 0.00 -8.85
C LEU A 330 -11.29 0.28 -10.35
N ARG A 331 -11.68 -0.72 -11.17
CA ARG A 331 -11.66 -0.64 -12.63
C ARG A 331 -13.04 -0.49 -13.26
N MET A 332 -14.07 -1.09 -12.66
CA MET A 332 -15.44 -0.99 -13.15
C MET A 332 -16.11 0.33 -12.70
N PRO A 333 -17.16 0.79 -13.38
CA PRO A 333 -17.89 1.99 -13.02
C PRO A 333 -18.33 2.04 -11.56
N ALA A 334 -18.37 3.26 -11.01
CA ALA A 334 -18.69 3.45 -9.60
C ALA A 334 -20.12 3.00 -9.24
N ASP A 335 -21.04 3.04 -10.19
CA ASP A 335 -22.45 2.66 -10.07
C ASP A 335 -22.71 1.17 -10.32
N THR A 336 -21.68 0.37 -10.71
CA THR A 336 -21.81 -1.08 -10.86
C THR A 336 -22.23 -1.72 -9.54
N THR A 337 -23.31 -2.51 -9.57
CA THR A 337 -23.85 -3.22 -8.41
C THR A 337 -22.92 -4.34 -7.94
N LYS A 338 -23.13 -4.80 -6.71
CA LYS A 338 -22.37 -5.95 -6.18
C LYS A 338 -22.65 -7.23 -6.96
N ALA A 339 -23.88 -7.43 -7.45
CA ALA A 339 -24.28 -8.59 -8.24
C ALA A 339 -23.60 -8.61 -9.61
N GLU A 340 -23.66 -7.50 -10.37
CA GLU A 340 -22.98 -7.37 -11.67
C GLU A 340 -21.47 -7.58 -11.56
N ARG A 341 -20.86 -7.01 -10.52
CA ARG A 341 -19.42 -7.18 -10.26
C ARG A 341 -19.07 -8.63 -9.95
N ARG A 342 -19.88 -9.30 -9.12
CA ARG A 342 -19.71 -10.73 -8.83
C ARG A 342 -19.85 -11.57 -10.11
N HIS A 343 -20.91 -11.35 -10.89
CA HIS A 343 -21.12 -12.04 -12.15
C HIS A 343 -19.92 -11.87 -13.11
N ARG A 344 -19.35 -10.64 -13.18
CA ARG A 344 -18.16 -10.40 -14.00
C ARG A 344 -16.93 -11.15 -13.51
N VAL A 345 -16.70 -11.19 -12.20
CA VAL A 345 -15.60 -11.96 -11.60
C VAL A 345 -15.79 -13.46 -11.86
N ASP A 346 -17.01 -13.97 -11.71
CA ASP A 346 -17.35 -15.38 -11.97
C ASP A 346 -17.04 -15.76 -13.43
N LYS A 347 -17.46 -14.94 -14.38
CA LYS A 347 -17.15 -15.15 -15.81
C LYS A 347 -15.64 -15.11 -16.11
N VAL A 348 -14.88 -14.23 -15.46
CA VAL A 348 -13.42 -14.19 -15.65
C VAL A 348 -12.76 -15.43 -15.04
N LEU A 349 -13.25 -15.92 -13.89
CA LEU A 349 -12.73 -17.16 -13.28
C LEU A 349 -12.98 -18.38 -14.18
N GLU A 350 -14.17 -18.46 -14.79
CA GLU A 350 -14.55 -19.48 -15.76
C GLU A 350 -13.67 -19.41 -17.00
N ASP A 351 -13.55 -18.22 -17.63
CA ASP A 351 -12.73 -18.00 -18.85
C ASP A 351 -11.26 -18.47 -18.66
N LEU A 352 -10.75 -18.39 -17.42
CA LEU A 352 -9.37 -18.72 -17.04
C LEU A 352 -9.19 -20.14 -16.47
N GLY A 353 -10.28 -20.89 -16.26
CA GLY A 353 -10.25 -22.19 -15.59
C GLY A 353 -9.79 -22.09 -14.12
N LEU A 354 -10.20 -21.03 -13.40
CA LEU A 354 -9.82 -20.78 -12.02
C LEU A 354 -10.97 -20.87 -11.03
N SER A 355 -12.16 -21.35 -11.45
CA SER A 355 -13.36 -21.42 -10.62
C SER A 355 -13.13 -22.25 -9.36
N CYS A 356 -12.46 -23.40 -9.47
CA CYS A 356 -12.10 -24.26 -8.34
C CYS A 356 -11.04 -23.65 -7.40
N ARG A 357 -10.32 -22.61 -7.83
CA ARG A 357 -9.30 -21.93 -7.04
C ARG A 357 -9.76 -20.62 -6.41
N ARG A 358 -11.03 -20.31 -6.52
CA ARG A 358 -11.66 -19.06 -6.07
C ARG A 358 -11.26 -18.62 -4.67
N LYS A 359 -11.30 -19.54 -3.69
CA LYS A 359 -11.02 -19.28 -2.27
C LYS A 359 -9.57 -19.51 -1.87
N VAL A 360 -8.71 -19.93 -2.81
CA VAL A 360 -7.30 -20.24 -2.53
C VAL A 360 -6.49 -18.95 -2.44
N PRO A 361 -5.56 -18.82 -1.47
CA PRO A 361 -4.64 -17.67 -1.41
C PRO A 361 -3.73 -17.64 -2.65
N VAL A 362 -3.55 -16.47 -3.24
CA VAL A 362 -2.75 -16.31 -4.48
C VAL A 362 -1.31 -16.81 -4.31
N LYS A 363 -0.72 -16.66 -3.14
CA LYS A 363 0.66 -17.11 -2.83
C LYS A 363 0.86 -18.64 -2.93
N THR A 364 -0.21 -19.43 -2.91
CA THR A 364 -0.14 -20.90 -2.95
C THR A 364 -0.41 -21.46 -4.35
N LEU A 365 -0.65 -20.60 -5.34
CA LEU A 365 -0.89 -20.98 -6.72
C LEU A 365 0.41 -21.39 -7.41
N SER A 366 0.31 -22.28 -8.43
CA SER A 366 1.41 -22.54 -9.36
C SER A 366 1.72 -21.28 -10.19
N GLY A 367 2.92 -21.23 -10.80
CA GLY A 367 3.32 -20.10 -11.65
C GLY A 367 2.32 -19.81 -12.77
N GLY A 368 1.81 -20.84 -13.45
CA GLY A 368 0.81 -20.69 -14.50
C GLY A 368 -0.54 -20.20 -13.98
N GLN A 369 -1.00 -20.69 -12.82
CA GLN A 369 -2.23 -20.21 -12.19
C GLN A 369 -2.07 -18.75 -11.75
N LEU A 370 -0.92 -18.36 -11.20
CA LEU A 370 -0.63 -16.98 -10.84
C LEU A 370 -0.68 -16.04 -12.05
N LYS A 371 -0.08 -16.46 -13.18
CA LYS A 371 -0.19 -15.72 -14.46
C LYS A 371 -1.63 -15.58 -14.93
N ARG A 372 -2.43 -16.65 -14.83
CA ARG A 372 -3.86 -16.59 -15.17
C ARG A 372 -4.61 -15.59 -14.27
N VAL A 373 -4.31 -15.50 -12.96
CA VAL A 373 -4.90 -14.47 -12.09
C VAL A 373 -4.49 -13.06 -12.53
N SER A 374 -3.20 -12.84 -12.87
CA SER A 374 -2.72 -11.56 -13.39
C SER A 374 -3.42 -11.16 -14.69
N ILE A 375 -3.64 -12.12 -15.60
CA ILE A 375 -4.45 -11.97 -16.81
C ILE A 375 -5.90 -11.62 -16.44
N GLY A 376 -6.47 -12.31 -15.45
CA GLY A 376 -7.85 -12.10 -15.00
C GLY A 376 -8.13 -10.70 -14.51
N VAL A 377 -7.18 -10.10 -13.80
CA VAL A 377 -7.28 -8.70 -13.36
C VAL A 377 -7.46 -7.75 -14.55
N GLU A 378 -6.80 -8.01 -15.66
CA GLU A 378 -6.94 -7.21 -16.89
C GLU A 378 -8.23 -7.52 -17.67
N LEU A 379 -8.67 -8.77 -17.66
CA LEU A 379 -9.87 -9.19 -18.36
C LEU A 379 -11.17 -8.63 -17.78
N LEU A 380 -11.17 -8.12 -16.54
CA LEU A 380 -12.35 -7.55 -15.89
C LEU A 380 -13.04 -6.45 -16.73
N THR A 381 -12.25 -5.65 -17.46
CA THR A 381 -12.76 -4.56 -18.32
C THR A 381 -13.08 -4.99 -19.75
N LYS A 382 -12.90 -6.27 -20.12
CA LYS A 382 -13.01 -6.78 -21.50
C LYS A 382 -12.17 -5.97 -22.51
N PRO A 383 -10.84 -5.83 -22.32
CA PRO A 383 -10.04 -5.02 -23.24
C PRO A 383 -10.03 -5.60 -24.66
N SER A 384 -10.07 -4.71 -25.65
CA SER A 384 -9.98 -5.09 -27.08
C SER A 384 -8.53 -5.31 -27.55
N LEU A 385 -7.58 -4.57 -26.95
CA LEU A 385 -6.12 -4.72 -27.17
C LEU A 385 -5.50 -5.32 -25.92
N PHE A 386 -4.80 -6.43 -26.04
CA PHE A 386 -4.26 -7.18 -24.91
C PHE A 386 -2.76 -7.42 -25.05
N PHE A 387 -1.97 -6.77 -24.21
CA PHE A 387 -0.51 -6.78 -24.24
C PHE A 387 0.03 -7.62 -23.09
N LEU A 388 0.96 -8.53 -23.36
CA LEU A 388 1.59 -9.40 -22.37
C LEU A 388 3.12 -9.36 -22.53
N ASP A 389 3.81 -8.98 -21.47
CA ASP A 389 5.28 -8.96 -21.45
C ASP A 389 5.80 -10.21 -20.75
N GLU A 390 6.39 -11.14 -21.55
CA GLU A 390 6.98 -12.39 -21.08
C GLU A 390 6.07 -13.23 -20.14
N ALA A 391 4.77 -13.25 -20.41
CA ALA A 391 3.81 -13.97 -19.56
C ALA A 391 4.03 -15.50 -19.52
N THR A 392 4.78 -16.06 -20.45
CA THR A 392 5.15 -17.49 -20.51
C THR A 392 6.48 -17.81 -19.85
N SER A 393 7.25 -16.80 -19.43
CA SER A 393 8.58 -16.99 -18.85
C SER A 393 8.51 -17.73 -17.50
N GLY A 394 9.38 -18.74 -17.33
CA GLY A 394 9.49 -19.52 -16.10
C GLY A 394 8.38 -20.56 -15.90
N LEU A 395 7.53 -20.80 -16.89
CA LEU A 395 6.56 -21.89 -16.90
C LEU A 395 7.19 -23.16 -17.46
N ASP A 396 6.70 -24.30 -16.99
CA ASP A 396 7.01 -25.59 -17.63
C ASP A 396 6.35 -25.68 -19.02
N PRO A 397 6.84 -26.51 -19.95
CA PRO A 397 6.33 -26.57 -21.33
C PRO A 397 4.83 -26.89 -21.45
N GLY A 398 4.29 -27.71 -20.54
CA GLY A 398 2.86 -28.05 -20.52
C GLY A 398 2.00 -26.86 -20.14
N THR A 399 2.31 -26.20 -19.03
CA THR A 399 1.62 -25.00 -18.56
C THR A 399 1.78 -23.83 -19.55
N GLU A 400 2.93 -23.74 -20.24
CA GLU A 400 3.13 -22.76 -21.30
C GLU A 400 2.19 -23.00 -22.47
N ALA A 401 2.09 -24.25 -22.96
CA ALA A 401 1.20 -24.60 -24.04
C ALA A 401 -0.27 -24.31 -23.70
N GLU A 402 -0.72 -24.62 -22.47
CA GLU A 402 -2.05 -24.26 -21.99
C GLU A 402 -2.30 -22.76 -21.98
N LEU A 403 -1.30 -21.97 -21.54
CA LEU A 403 -1.42 -20.50 -21.56
C LEU A 403 -1.50 -19.96 -22.99
N MET A 404 -0.71 -20.49 -23.91
CA MET A 404 -0.76 -20.12 -25.34
C MET A 404 -2.12 -20.45 -25.96
N GLN A 405 -2.71 -21.61 -25.65
CA GLN A 405 -4.06 -21.97 -26.07
C GLN A 405 -5.11 -21.03 -25.50
N LEU A 406 -5.00 -20.68 -24.22
CA LEU A 406 -5.87 -19.67 -23.58
C LEU A 406 -5.80 -18.33 -24.32
N LEU A 407 -4.60 -17.84 -24.65
CA LEU A 407 -4.40 -16.58 -25.36
C LEU A 407 -4.98 -16.67 -26.79
N ARG A 408 -4.85 -17.81 -27.47
CA ARG A 408 -5.51 -18.08 -28.77
C ARG A 408 -7.02 -17.97 -28.63
N LYS A 409 -7.62 -18.66 -27.65
CA LYS A 409 -9.06 -18.58 -27.35
C LYS A 409 -9.52 -17.13 -27.10
N LEU A 410 -8.70 -16.34 -26.37
CA LEU A 410 -9.01 -14.92 -26.14
C LEU A 410 -8.97 -14.10 -27.44
N ALA A 411 -8.06 -14.39 -28.36
CA ALA A 411 -8.01 -13.74 -29.66
C ALA A 411 -9.24 -14.15 -30.53
N ASP A 412 -9.61 -15.43 -30.54
CA ASP A 412 -10.79 -15.93 -31.26
C ASP A 412 -12.10 -15.32 -30.74
N GLN A 413 -12.15 -15.02 -29.41
CA GLN A 413 -13.25 -14.29 -28.78
C GLN A 413 -13.31 -12.79 -29.13
N GLY A 414 -12.43 -12.30 -30.00
CA GLY A 414 -12.47 -10.96 -30.56
C GLY A 414 -11.44 -9.99 -29.94
N ARG A 415 -10.37 -10.44 -29.32
CA ARG A 415 -9.30 -9.57 -28.79
C ARG A 415 -8.08 -9.57 -29.70
N THR A 416 -7.42 -8.45 -29.87
CA THR A 416 -6.10 -8.38 -30.51
C THR A 416 -5.05 -8.60 -29.43
N VAL A 417 -4.26 -9.67 -29.52
CA VAL A 417 -3.32 -10.11 -28.48
C VAL A 417 -1.88 -9.93 -28.98
N LEU A 418 -1.07 -9.21 -28.17
CA LEU A 418 0.37 -9.04 -28.40
C LEU A 418 1.14 -9.65 -27.24
N LEU A 419 1.97 -10.66 -27.49
CA LEU A 419 2.72 -11.38 -26.49
C LEU A 419 4.21 -11.31 -26.76
N ILE A 420 5.01 -10.81 -25.81
CA ILE A 420 6.45 -11.06 -25.84
C ILE A 420 6.71 -12.46 -25.27
N THR A 421 7.38 -13.29 -26.05
CA THR A 421 7.74 -14.64 -25.63
C THR A 421 9.14 -15.04 -26.10
N HIS A 422 9.78 -15.88 -25.31
CA HIS A 422 10.99 -16.61 -25.65
C HIS A 422 10.70 -18.08 -26.03
N ALA A 423 9.45 -18.49 -25.87
CA ALA A 423 8.95 -19.83 -26.15
C ALA A 423 8.72 -20.01 -27.64
N THR A 424 9.57 -20.76 -28.27
CA THR A 424 9.60 -20.93 -29.73
C THR A 424 8.67 -22.04 -30.23
N GLU A 425 8.32 -23.02 -29.40
CA GLU A 425 7.56 -24.20 -29.83
C GLU A 425 6.09 -23.88 -30.11
N ASN A 426 5.49 -22.96 -29.34
CA ASN A 426 4.07 -22.60 -29.39
C ASN A 426 3.77 -21.38 -30.28
N VAL A 427 4.77 -20.77 -30.93
CA VAL A 427 4.60 -19.60 -31.82
C VAL A 427 3.68 -19.87 -32.99
N MET A 428 3.56 -21.13 -33.41
CA MET A 428 2.66 -21.56 -34.47
C MET A 428 1.17 -21.33 -34.17
N LEU A 429 0.79 -21.12 -32.94
CA LEU A 429 -0.57 -20.72 -32.55
C LEU A 429 -0.87 -19.24 -32.84
N CYS A 430 0.15 -18.43 -33.15
CA CYS A 430 0.00 -17.02 -33.46
C CYS A 430 -0.31 -16.82 -34.96
N ASP A 431 -1.05 -15.75 -35.26
CA ASP A 431 -1.30 -15.35 -36.64
C ASP A 431 -0.05 -14.72 -37.28
N LEU A 432 0.66 -13.89 -36.47
CA LEU A 432 1.86 -13.18 -36.91
C LEU A 432 2.98 -13.25 -35.85
N VAL A 433 4.21 -13.13 -36.31
CA VAL A 433 5.39 -13.04 -35.44
C VAL A 433 6.27 -11.84 -35.82
N VAL A 434 6.73 -11.12 -34.83
CA VAL A 434 7.72 -10.04 -34.94
C VAL A 434 9.06 -10.57 -34.46
N PHE A 435 10.12 -10.48 -35.28
CA PHE A 435 11.49 -10.75 -34.86
C PHE A 435 12.31 -9.47 -34.76
N MET A 436 12.83 -9.20 -33.57
CA MET A 436 13.67 -8.03 -33.28
C MET A 436 15.14 -8.41 -33.14
N THR A 437 16.04 -7.57 -33.70
CA THR A 437 17.51 -7.69 -33.52
C THR A 437 18.02 -6.67 -32.46
N LYS A 438 19.31 -6.73 -32.14
CA LYS A 438 19.97 -5.76 -31.27
C LYS A 438 19.78 -4.33 -31.80
N GLY A 439 19.71 -3.34 -30.87
CA GLY A 439 19.53 -1.93 -31.27
C GLY A 439 18.12 -1.58 -31.72
N GLY A 440 17.13 -2.44 -31.49
CA GLY A 440 15.73 -2.15 -31.80
C GLY A 440 15.39 -2.14 -33.27
N ASN A 441 16.04 -2.95 -34.09
CA ASN A 441 15.75 -3.09 -35.51
C ASN A 441 14.79 -4.25 -35.78
N LEU A 442 13.87 -4.08 -36.73
CA LEU A 442 12.90 -5.09 -37.15
C LEU A 442 13.50 -6.02 -38.22
N ALA A 443 13.64 -7.30 -37.91
CA ALA A 443 14.15 -8.29 -38.85
C ALA A 443 13.06 -9.01 -39.63
N TYR A 444 11.86 -9.15 -39.07
CA TYR A 444 10.75 -9.82 -39.70
C TYR A 444 9.41 -9.48 -39.03
N PHE A 445 8.35 -9.38 -39.81
CA PHE A 445 6.96 -9.34 -39.35
C PHE A 445 6.08 -10.04 -40.41
N GLY A 446 5.39 -11.08 -40.03
CA GLY A 446 4.54 -11.89 -40.93
C GLY A 446 4.14 -13.20 -40.24
N PRO A 447 3.48 -14.14 -41.00
CA PRO A 447 3.07 -15.45 -40.49
C PRO A 447 4.26 -16.31 -39.99
N PRO A 448 4.07 -17.12 -38.91
CA PRO A 448 5.13 -18.00 -38.40
C PRO A 448 5.71 -18.96 -39.42
N GLN A 449 4.86 -19.58 -40.28
CA GLN A 449 5.32 -20.50 -41.33
C GLN A 449 6.24 -19.82 -42.37
N GLU A 450 5.90 -18.59 -42.76
CA GLU A 450 6.71 -17.82 -43.71
C GLU A 450 8.02 -17.35 -43.06
N ALA A 451 8.05 -17.14 -41.73
CA ALA A 451 9.28 -16.79 -41.03
C ALA A 451 10.35 -17.88 -41.16
N LEU A 452 10.00 -19.15 -41.02
CA LEU A 452 10.93 -20.27 -41.20
C LEU A 452 11.53 -20.27 -42.61
N GLN A 453 10.72 -20.01 -43.63
CA GLN A 453 11.16 -19.90 -45.02
C GLN A 453 12.05 -18.67 -45.25
N TYR A 454 11.66 -17.49 -44.72
CA TYR A 454 12.41 -16.24 -44.82
C TYR A 454 13.83 -16.34 -44.24
N PHE A 455 13.94 -16.96 -43.07
CA PHE A 455 15.23 -17.20 -42.42
C PHE A 455 15.95 -18.45 -42.93
N GLY A 456 15.31 -19.32 -43.75
CA GLY A 456 15.89 -20.56 -44.28
C GLY A 456 16.30 -21.54 -43.20
N VAL A 457 15.40 -21.77 -42.22
CA VAL A 457 15.58 -22.65 -41.05
C VAL A 457 14.39 -23.59 -40.89
N GLN A 458 14.58 -24.70 -40.17
CA GLN A 458 13.51 -25.64 -39.89
C GLN A 458 12.82 -25.42 -38.56
N ARG A 459 13.49 -24.76 -37.59
CA ARG A 459 13.01 -24.55 -36.26
C ARG A 459 13.20 -23.09 -35.83
N PHE A 460 12.27 -22.57 -35.03
CA PHE A 460 12.33 -21.19 -34.54
C PHE A 460 13.55 -20.85 -33.68
N ASN A 461 14.08 -21.81 -32.93
CA ASN A 461 15.28 -21.59 -32.12
C ASN A 461 16.54 -21.30 -32.97
N GLU A 462 16.57 -21.76 -34.25
CA GLU A 462 17.66 -21.50 -35.17
C GLU A 462 17.68 -20.05 -35.66
N ILE A 463 16.50 -19.39 -35.67
CA ILE A 463 16.36 -17.98 -36.05
C ILE A 463 17.22 -17.09 -35.12
N TYR A 464 17.25 -17.35 -33.82
CA TYR A 464 18.03 -16.57 -32.89
C TYR A 464 19.52 -16.57 -33.18
N ARG A 465 20.08 -17.76 -33.57
CA ARG A 465 21.49 -17.89 -33.98
C ARG A 465 21.77 -17.09 -35.25
N LYS A 466 20.83 -17.11 -36.21
CA LYS A 466 20.97 -16.33 -37.44
C LYS A 466 20.93 -14.83 -37.19
N LEU A 467 20.00 -14.38 -36.34
CA LEU A 467 19.88 -12.98 -35.99
C LEU A 467 21.11 -12.41 -35.25
N GLU A 468 21.88 -13.27 -34.56
CA GLU A 468 23.10 -12.86 -33.85
C GLU A 468 24.36 -12.94 -34.73
N ASN A 469 24.46 -13.89 -35.68
CA ASN A 469 25.72 -14.25 -36.30
C ASN A 469 25.78 -14.03 -37.82
N GLU A 470 24.65 -13.92 -38.53
CA GLU A 470 24.66 -13.94 -39.99
C GLU A 470 24.79 -12.53 -40.61
N LEU A 471 23.97 -11.58 -40.16
CA LEU A 471 23.93 -10.21 -40.68
C LEU A 471 23.93 -9.18 -39.56
N SER A 472 24.38 -7.94 -39.85
CA SER A 472 24.22 -6.85 -38.87
C SER A 472 22.74 -6.49 -38.65
N PRO A 473 22.38 -5.90 -37.53
CA PRO A 473 21.01 -5.48 -37.22
C PRO A 473 20.39 -4.63 -38.36
N GLU A 474 21.15 -3.69 -38.90
CA GLU A 474 20.72 -2.80 -39.98
C GLU A 474 20.54 -3.57 -41.32
N GLN A 475 21.39 -4.55 -41.57
CA GLN A 475 21.24 -5.41 -42.76
C GLN A 475 19.99 -6.29 -42.70
N TRP A 476 19.66 -6.84 -41.53
CA TRP A 476 18.39 -7.55 -41.30
C TRP A 476 17.18 -6.65 -41.55
N GLN A 477 17.19 -5.43 -41.05
CA GLN A 477 16.12 -4.47 -41.29
C GLN A 477 15.99 -4.13 -42.77
N GLN A 478 17.09 -3.83 -43.46
CA GLN A 478 17.06 -3.55 -44.91
C GLN A 478 16.58 -4.72 -45.73
N ARG A 479 17.00 -5.97 -45.39
CA ARG A 479 16.51 -7.18 -46.03
C ARG A 479 14.99 -7.32 -45.86
N TYR A 480 14.49 -7.06 -44.62
CA TYR A 480 13.05 -7.13 -44.35
C TYR A 480 12.27 -6.06 -45.12
N LEU A 481 12.72 -4.80 -45.14
CA LEU A 481 12.06 -3.71 -45.87
C LEU A 481 11.90 -3.99 -47.39
N ARG A 482 12.76 -4.84 -47.93
CA ARG A 482 12.69 -5.27 -49.37
C ARG A 482 11.91 -6.55 -49.55
N SER A 483 11.42 -7.19 -48.53
CA SER A 483 10.76 -8.50 -48.59
C SER A 483 9.30 -8.40 -49.05
N PRO A 484 8.73 -9.44 -49.68
CA PRO A 484 7.29 -9.52 -49.96
C PRO A 484 6.42 -9.39 -48.71
N GLN A 485 6.89 -9.91 -47.56
CA GLN A 485 6.20 -9.85 -46.27
C GLN A 485 6.01 -8.42 -45.81
N TYR A 486 7.04 -7.56 -45.91
CA TYR A 486 6.88 -6.13 -45.60
C TYR A 486 5.82 -5.48 -46.48
N GLN A 487 5.83 -5.75 -47.79
CA GLN A 487 4.84 -5.18 -48.70
C GLN A 487 3.41 -5.63 -48.34
N GLN A 488 3.22 -6.92 -48.04
CA GLN A 488 1.91 -7.49 -47.76
C GLN A 488 1.37 -7.12 -46.36
N TYR A 489 2.19 -7.27 -45.32
CA TYR A 489 1.74 -7.15 -43.94
C TYR A 489 1.92 -5.75 -43.33
N VAL A 490 2.73 -4.87 -43.95
CA VAL A 490 2.93 -3.48 -43.49
C VAL A 490 2.44 -2.48 -44.55
N ALA A 491 3.12 -2.41 -45.72
CA ALA A 491 2.89 -1.34 -46.69
C ALA A 491 1.46 -1.30 -47.21
N LEU A 492 0.96 -2.42 -47.76
CA LEU A 492 -0.40 -2.53 -48.28
C LEU A 492 -1.46 -2.31 -47.19
N ARG A 493 -1.22 -2.83 -45.99
CA ARG A 493 -2.13 -2.60 -44.86
C ARG A 493 -2.16 -1.13 -44.46
N GLN A 494 -1.02 -0.42 -44.39
CA GLN A 494 -0.96 1.00 -44.07
C GLN A 494 -1.47 1.89 -45.18
N GLN A 495 -1.30 1.52 -46.43
CA GLN A 495 -1.84 2.24 -47.60
C GLN A 495 -3.37 2.36 -47.57
N SER A 496 -4.05 1.38 -47.00
CA SER A 496 -5.51 1.43 -46.80
C SER A 496 -5.95 2.55 -45.81
N LEU A 497 -5.04 3.10 -44.98
CA LEU A 497 -5.32 4.26 -44.12
C LEU A 497 -5.20 5.59 -44.86
N GLU A 498 -4.42 5.62 -45.96
CA GLU A 498 -4.20 6.84 -46.75
C GLU A 498 -5.28 7.08 -47.84
N LEU A 499 -6.17 6.10 -48.10
CA LEU A 499 -7.28 6.32 -48.97
C LEU A 499 -8.19 7.44 -48.44
N PRO A 500 -8.35 8.56 -49.17
CA PRO A 500 -9.02 9.73 -48.63
C PRO A 500 -10.50 9.44 -48.50
N THR A 501 -11.03 9.36 -47.33
CA THR A 501 -12.39 9.86 -47.10
C THR A 501 -12.31 11.35 -47.44
N LYS A 502 -12.61 11.70 -48.68
CA LYS A 502 -12.71 13.08 -49.15
C LYS A 502 -13.82 13.82 -48.40
N GLN A 503 -13.53 14.19 -47.17
CA GLN A 503 -14.21 15.18 -46.34
C GLN A 503 -13.32 15.60 -45.18
N ARG A 504 -12.08 16.06 -45.44
CA ARG A 504 -11.42 16.97 -44.52
C ARG A 504 -12.09 18.33 -44.61
N VAL A 505 -13.09 18.53 -43.77
CA VAL A 505 -13.54 19.88 -43.41
C VAL A 505 -12.33 20.62 -42.83
N ASN A 506 -11.94 21.73 -43.46
CA ASN A 506 -10.86 22.62 -43.05
C ASN A 506 -10.98 22.94 -41.56
N LYS A 507 -10.24 22.24 -40.72
CA LYS A 507 -10.09 22.63 -39.30
C LYS A 507 -9.05 23.73 -39.19
N ARG A 508 -9.49 24.96 -38.95
CA ARG A 508 -8.64 26.02 -38.43
C ARG A 508 -7.99 25.52 -37.11
N PRO A 509 -6.70 25.82 -36.84
CA PRO A 509 -6.06 25.42 -35.60
C PRO A 509 -6.77 26.15 -34.45
N GLN A 510 -7.62 25.41 -33.72
CA GLN A 510 -8.15 25.86 -32.45
C GLN A 510 -7.11 25.68 -31.36
N LYS A 511 -6.87 26.75 -30.57
CA LYS A 511 -6.02 26.72 -29.36
C LYS A 511 -6.37 25.48 -28.55
N GLN A 512 -5.32 24.72 -28.16
CA GLN A 512 -5.45 23.62 -27.25
C GLN A 512 -6.02 24.11 -25.91
N VAL A 513 -7.26 23.77 -25.64
CA VAL A 513 -7.84 23.86 -24.30
C VAL A 513 -7.30 22.63 -23.54
N PRO A 514 -6.78 22.80 -22.32
CA PRO A 514 -6.33 21.66 -21.52
C PRO A 514 -7.41 20.60 -21.47
N GLY A 515 -7.02 19.33 -21.74
CA GLY A 515 -7.96 18.23 -21.90
C GLY A 515 -8.93 18.13 -20.71
N ALA A 516 -10.21 17.91 -21.05
CA ALA A 516 -11.26 17.70 -20.06
C ALA A 516 -10.85 16.58 -19.10
N ILE A 517 -10.93 16.87 -17.80
CA ILE A 517 -10.61 15.93 -16.72
C ILE A 517 -11.68 14.84 -16.74
N VAL A 518 -11.30 13.63 -17.14
CA VAL A 518 -12.15 12.46 -16.98
C VAL A 518 -12.43 12.29 -15.48
N LYS A 519 -13.69 12.26 -15.08
CA LYS A 519 -14.08 12.11 -13.68
C LYS A 519 -13.82 10.65 -13.24
N HIS A 520 -12.67 10.40 -12.68
CA HIS A 520 -12.34 9.11 -12.06
C HIS A 520 -13.23 8.81 -10.85
N ILE A 521 -13.23 7.56 -10.41
CA ILE A 521 -13.83 7.12 -9.14
C ILE A 521 -13.47 8.12 -8.04
N SER A 522 -14.46 8.51 -7.21
CA SER A 522 -14.28 9.47 -6.12
C SER A 522 -13.07 9.10 -5.25
N SER A 523 -12.27 10.10 -4.85
CA SER A 523 -11.11 9.89 -3.98
C SER A 523 -11.48 9.21 -2.67
N TRP A 524 -12.64 9.53 -2.10
CA TRP A 524 -13.15 8.91 -0.88
C TRP A 524 -13.48 7.42 -1.08
N ARG A 525 -14.11 7.07 -2.20
CA ARG A 525 -14.40 5.68 -2.52
C ARG A 525 -13.12 4.88 -2.75
N GLN A 526 -12.14 5.45 -3.48
CA GLN A 526 -10.82 4.80 -3.64
C GLN A 526 -10.17 4.56 -2.28
N PHE A 527 -10.19 5.56 -1.38
CA PHE A 527 -9.66 5.42 -0.02
C PHE A 527 -10.33 4.25 0.74
N LEU A 528 -11.66 4.14 0.70
CA LEU A 528 -12.39 3.07 1.40
C LEU A 528 -12.04 1.69 0.84
N ILE A 529 -12.00 1.53 -0.49
CA ILE A 529 -11.65 0.26 -1.15
C ILE A 529 -10.22 -0.15 -0.78
N LEU A 530 -9.27 0.78 -0.87
CA LEU A 530 -7.86 0.53 -0.54
C LEU A 530 -7.66 0.24 0.94
N SER A 531 -8.39 0.93 1.82
CA SER A 531 -8.34 0.67 3.27
C SER A 531 -8.86 -0.72 3.60
N GLN A 532 -9.99 -1.14 3.01
CA GLN A 532 -10.51 -2.50 3.16
C GLN A 532 -9.55 -3.55 2.62
N ARG A 533 -8.93 -3.29 1.46
CA ARG A 533 -7.91 -4.17 0.87
C ARG A 533 -6.69 -4.29 1.77
N ASN A 534 -6.14 -3.18 2.25
CA ASN A 534 -4.97 -3.19 3.14
C ASN A 534 -5.26 -3.93 4.45
N LEU A 535 -6.44 -3.73 5.02
CA LEU A 535 -6.87 -4.46 6.22
C LEU A 535 -7.02 -5.97 5.94
N ALA A 536 -7.60 -6.35 4.79
CA ALA A 536 -7.75 -7.75 4.39
C ALA A 536 -6.37 -8.42 4.17
N ILE A 537 -5.40 -7.71 3.60
CA ILE A 537 -4.01 -8.18 3.43
C ILE A 537 -3.37 -8.39 4.81
N LEU A 538 -3.45 -7.39 5.70
CA LEU A 538 -2.88 -7.47 7.05
C LEU A 538 -3.46 -8.62 7.87
N LEU A 539 -4.78 -8.80 7.86
CA LEU A 539 -5.45 -9.88 8.61
C LEU A 539 -5.12 -11.29 8.08
N ARG A 540 -4.75 -11.40 6.80
CA ARG A 540 -4.36 -12.69 6.20
C ARG A 540 -2.87 -12.99 6.33
N ASP A 541 -2.04 -11.99 6.42
CA ASP A 541 -0.61 -12.16 6.75
C ASP A 541 -0.44 -12.29 8.26
N ARG A 542 -0.84 -13.47 8.79
CA ARG A 542 -0.83 -13.75 10.23
C ARG A 542 0.56 -13.59 10.85
N ALA A 543 1.62 -13.95 10.13
CA ALA A 543 2.98 -13.86 10.66
C ALA A 543 3.37 -12.39 10.88
N SER A 544 3.18 -11.53 9.88
CA SER A 544 3.45 -10.10 10.00
C SER A 544 2.55 -9.43 11.04
N LEU A 545 1.25 -9.80 11.10
CA LEU A 545 0.31 -9.26 12.08
C LEU A 545 0.72 -9.63 13.51
N ILE A 546 1.02 -10.90 13.79
CA ILE A 546 1.47 -11.35 15.11
C ILE A 546 2.75 -10.63 15.50
N LEU A 547 3.73 -10.52 14.60
CA LEU A 547 4.97 -9.80 14.88
C LEU A 547 4.71 -8.32 15.20
N MET A 548 3.88 -7.62 14.40
CA MET A 548 3.53 -6.22 14.63
C MET A 548 2.81 -6.00 15.97
N LEU A 549 1.96 -6.93 16.38
CA LEU A 549 1.27 -6.88 17.67
C LEU A 549 2.19 -7.29 18.84
N ALA A 550 3.13 -8.21 18.64
CA ALA A 550 4.02 -8.71 19.66
C ALA A 550 5.18 -7.74 20.02
N VAL A 551 5.56 -6.85 19.11
CA VAL A 551 6.69 -5.93 19.31
C VAL A 551 6.48 -5.06 20.57
N ALA A 552 5.30 -4.47 20.76
CA ALA A 552 5.02 -3.60 21.91
C ALA A 552 5.09 -4.35 23.25
N PRO A 553 4.44 -5.51 23.47
CA PRO A 553 4.59 -6.27 24.71
C PRO A 553 6.01 -6.81 24.91
N ILE A 554 6.73 -7.25 23.84
CA ILE A 554 8.12 -7.72 23.97
C ILE A 554 9.03 -6.60 24.48
N LEU A 555 8.95 -5.42 23.87
CA LEU A 555 9.73 -4.26 24.29
C LEU A 555 9.33 -3.77 25.69
N GLY A 556 8.04 -3.83 26.02
CA GLY A 556 7.55 -3.53 27.37
C GLY A 556 8.04 -4.51 28.42
N LEU A 557 8.18 -5.80 28.08
CA LEU A 557 8.79 -6.79 29.00
C LEU A 557 10.28 -6.54 29.23
N LEU A 558 11.00 -6.02 28.25
CA LEU A 558 12.41 -5.66 28.43
C LEU A 558 12.61 -4.52 29.46
N ASP A 559 11.61 -3.67 29.68
CA ASP A 559 11.65 -2.61 30.67
C ASP A 559 11.86 -3.16 32.11
N PHE A 560 11.29 -4.35 32.42
CA PHE A 560 11.51 -5.00 33.72
C PHE A 560 12.96 -5.46 33.95
N CYS A 561 13.70 -5.71 32.87
CA CYS A 561 15.11 -6.09 32.93
C CYS A 561 16.04 -4.85 32.88
N ALA A 562 15.62 -3.79 32.21
CA ALA A 562 16.45 -2.63 31.93
C ALA A 562 16.43 -1.57 33.05
N TRP A 563 15.30 -1.43 33.76
CA TRP A 563 15.06 -0.32 34.66
C TRP A 563 14.74 -0.77 36.08
N ASN A 564 15.24 0.02 37.09
CA ASN A 564 14.86 -0.16 38.47
C ASN A 564 13.43 0.38 38.67
N GLN A 565 12.58 -0.35 39.41
CA GLN A 565 11.20 0.05 39.66
C GLN A 565 11.09 1.44 40.31
N LYS A 566 11.95 1.73 41.31
CA LYS A 566 11.97 2.98 42.07
C LYS A 566 12.79 4.11 41.43
N LEU A 567 12.85 4.16 40.08
CA LEU A 567 13.71 5.10 39.37
C LEU A 567 13.40 6.58 39.64
N PHE A 568 12.14 6.92 39.92
CA PHE A 568 11.66 8.26 40.23
C PHE A 568 11.57 8.57 41.72
N ASP A 569 11.97 7.63 42.61
CA ASP A 569 11.92 7.82 44.01
C ASP A 569 12.94 8.87 44.49
N VAL A 570 12.53 9.73 45.44
CA VAL A 570 13.38 10.81 45.99
C VAL A 570 14.55 10.25 46.79
N GLN A 571 14.39 9.04 47.40
CA GLN A 571 15.39 8.46 48.28
C GLN A 571 16.41 7.59 47.53
N THR A 572 15.89 6.69 46.65
CA THR A 572 16.68 5.63 46.01
C THR A 572 16.70 5.75 44.51
N GLY A 573 16.08 6.79 43.95
CA GLY A 573 16.00 7.00 42.50
C GLY A 573 17.32 7.49 41.89
N ASP A 574 17.34 7.55 40.57
CA ASP A 574 18.44 8.08 39.75
C ASP A 574 17.91 8.94 38.62
N ALA A 575 18.14 10.25 38.74
CA ALA A 575 17.69 11.22 37.72
C ALA A 575 18.32 11.00 36.36
N LYS A 576 19.56 10.51 36.26
CA LYS A 576 20.27 10.23 35.00
C LYS A 576 19.63 9.07 34.30
N LEU A 577 19.38 7.98 35.01
CA LEU A 577 18.69 6.82 34.44
C LEU A 577 17.24 7.16 34.08
N ALA A 578 16.54 8.02 34.86
CA ALA A 578 15.19 8.48 34.55
C ALA A 578 15.14 9.26 33.24
N ILE A 579 16.04 10.20 32.99
CA ILE A 579 16.18 10.92 31.72
C ILE A 579 16.47 9.94 30.56
N THR A 580 17.41 9.00 30.75
CA THR A 580 17.77 7.99 29.75
C THR A 580 16.57 7.08 29.43
N MET A 581 15.79 6.68 30.43
CA MET A 581 14.58 5.89 30.27
C MET A 581 13.50 6.65 29.45
N LEU A 582 13.26 7.93 29.75
CA LEU A 582 12.30 8.75 29.02
C LEU A 582 12.75 8.98 27.56
N PHE A 583 14.04 9.21 27.35
CA PHE A 583 14.61 9.33 26.01
C PHE A 583 14.44 8.03 25.20
N THR A 584 14.85 6.88 25.78
CA THR A 584 14.72 5.59 25.12
C THR A 584 13.27 5.22 24.85
N THR A 585 12.34 5.63 25.72
CA THR A 585 10.89 5.44 25.52
C THR A 585 10.40 6.17 24.27
N GLY A 586 10.75 7.44 24.10
CA GLY A 586 10.43 8.21 22.89
C GLY A 586 11.12 7.67 21.63
N LEU A 587 12.38 7.29 21.74
CA LEU A 587 13.17 6.70 20.66
C LEU A 587 12.58 5.37 20.18
N ILE A 588 12.23 4.46 21.10
CA ILE A 588 11.62 3.16 20.78
C ILE A 588 10.29 3.36 20.04
N ALA A 589 9.46 4.31 20.48
CA ALA A 589 8.20 4.62 19.81
C ALA A 589 8.42 5.01 18.34
N VAL A 590 9.38 5.89 18.05
CA VAL A 590 9.76 6.28 16.69
C VAL A 590 10.34 5.11 15.90
N MET A 591 11.23 4.31 16.50
CA MET A 591 11.88 3.16 15.85
C MET A 591 10.86 2.10 15.45
N VAL A 592 9.98 1.70 16.37
CA VAL A 592 8.94 0.68 16.12
C VAL A 592 8.03 1.12 14.98
N GLY A 593 7.61 2.38 14.98
CA GLY A 593 6.84 2.96 13.90
C GLY A 593 7.55 2.89 12.55
N SER A 594 8.82 3.31 12.50
CA SER A 594 9.61 3.34 11.26
C SER A 594 9.83 1.94 10.68
N ILE A 595 10.20 0.97 11.52
CA ILE A 595 10.46 -0.42 11.10
C ILE A 595 9.18 -1.08 10.58
N ALA A 596 8.03 -0.82 11.23
CA ALA A 596 6.75 -1.41 10.82
C ALA A 596 6.34 -1.02 9.39
N THR A 597 6.75 0.14 8.89
CA THR A 597 6.26 0.70 7.62
C THR A 597 7.32 0.87 6.53
N MET A 598 8.60 0.60 6.82
CA MET A 598 9.71 0.86 5.89
C MET A 598 9.62 0.13 4.53
N ARG A 599 8.81 -0.92 4.40
CA ARG A 599 8.62 -1.66 3.14
C ARG A 599 7.24 -1.48 2.51
N GLU A 600 6.29 -0.80 3.18
CA GLU A 600 4.86 -0.80 2.82
C GLU A 600 4.54 -0.20 1.44
N ILE A 601 5.29 0.79 0.97
CA ILE A 601 5.09 1.37 -0.36
C ILE A 601 5.89 0.61 -1.42
N VAL A 602 7.18 0.32 -1.13
CA VAL A 602 8.07 -0.27 -2.13
C VAL A 602 7.69 -1.71 -2.49
N LYS A 603 7.07 -2.48 -1.56
CA LYS A 603 6.61 -3.85 -1.84
C LYS A 603 5.47 -3.91 -2.86
N GLU A 604 4.70 -2.84 -2.98
CA GLU A 604 3.55 -2.74 -3.89
C GLU A 604 3.83 -1.82 -5.09
N LEU A 605 5.07 -1.43 -5.33
CA LEU A 605 5.42 -0.42 -6.33
C LEU A 605 4.90 -0.79 -7.74
N ASP A 606 5.10 -2.04 -8.16
CA ASP A 606 4.68 -2.52 -9.49
C ASP A 606 3.14 -2.53 -9.60
N ILE A 607 2.43 -2.95 -8.55
CA ILE A 607 0.95 -2.92 -8.47
C ILE A 607 0.44 -1.46 -8.49
N TYR A 608 1.06 -0.59 -7.68
CA TYR A 608 0.72 0.83 -7.61
C TYR A 608 0.88 1.51 -8.99
N GLN A 609 2.01 1.31 -9.66
CA GLN A 609 2.24 1.87 -11.00
C GLN A 609 1.17 1.42 -11.99
N ARG A 610 0.80 0.15 -11.95
CA ARG A 610 -0.26 -0.41 -12.79
C ARG A 610 -1.64 0.20 -12.48
N GLU A 611 -1.99 0.33 -11.22
CA GLU A 611 -3.26 0.94 -10.79
C GLU A 611 -3.29 2.45 -11.08
N ARG A 612 -2.14 3.14 -11.09
CA ARG A 612 -2.04 4.54 -11.54
C ARG A 612 -2.45 4.72 -13.01
N LEU A 613 -2.01 3.81 -13.88
CA LEU A 613 -2.38 3.84 -15.31
C LEU A 613 -3.89 3.78 -15.52
N ILE A 614 -4.63 3.09 -14.66
CA ILE A 614 -6.10 2.96 -14.74
C ILE A 614 -6.87 4.01 -13.93
N GLY A 615 -6.16 4.99 -13.30
CA GLY A 615 -6.80 6.15 -12.64
C GLY A 615 -6.78 6.12 -11.11
N LEU A 616 -5.94 5.32 -10.47
CA LEU A 616 -5.70 5.42 -9.03
C LEU A 616 -5.10 6.79 -8.68
N LYS A 617 -5.63 7.47 -7.65
CA LYS A 617 -5.11 8.74 -7.16
C LYS A 617 -4.08 8.50 -6.05
N ILE A 618 -3.02 9.35 -6.01
CA ILE A 618 -1.92 9.23 -5.05
C ILE A 618 -2.41 9.41 -3.62
N ILE A 619 -3.20 10.46 -3.37
CA ILE A 619 -3.67 10.83 -2.02
C ILE A 619 -4.47 9.70 -1.35
N PRO A 620 -5.54 9.14 -1.96
CA PRO A 620 -6.26 8.00 -1.39
C PRO A 620 -5.36 6.78 -1.10
N TYR A 621 -4.39 6.52 -1.97
CA TYR A 621 -3.44 5.42 -1.79
C TYR A 621 -2.58 5.60 -0.54
N ILE A 622 -1.93 6.77 -0.36
CA ILE A 622 -1.09 7.02 0.80
C ILE A 622 -1.93 7.09 2.08
N PHE A 623 -3.09 7.75 2.06
CA PHE A 623 -3.99 7.81 3.22
C PHE A 623 -4.47 6.43 3.66
N SER A 624 -4.72 5.51 2.72
CA SER A 624 -5.12 4.13 3.07
C SER A 624 -4.03 3.36 3.83
N LYS A 625 -2.75 3.67 3.60
CA LYS A 625 -1.61 3.11 4.35
C LYS A 625 -1.49 3.75 5.73
N VAL A 626 -1.55 5.09 5.78
CA VAL A 626 -1.43 5.85 7.04
C VAL A 626 -2.56 5.50 8.02
N TRP A 627 -3.79 5.35 7.56
CA TRP A 627 -4.93 4.98 8.39
C TRP A 627 -4.71 3.66 9.17
N VAL A 628 -4.24 2.61 8.48
CA VAL A 628 -3.93 1.33 9.12
C VAL A 628 -2.77 1.49 10.12
N SER A 629 -1.77 2.31 9.76
CA SER A 629 -0.65 2.63 10.65
C SER A 629 -1.11 3.35 11.92
N VAL A 630 -2.07 4.28 11.84
CA VAL A 630 -2.63 4.97 13.01
C VAL A 630 -3.31 3.99 13.98
N LEU A 631 -4.10 3.04 13.47
CA LEU A 631 -4.72 2.00 14.32
C LEU A 631 -3.66 1.18 15.07
N LEU A 632 -2.58 0.82 14.38
CA LEU A 632 -1.48 0.07 14.97
C LEU A 632 -0.73 0.92 16.02
N ALA A 633 -0.49 2.21 15.76
CA ALA A 633 0.15 3.13 16.69
C ALA A 633 -0.64 3.30 17.99
N LEU A 634 -1.97 3.44 17.90
CA LEU A 634 -2.84 3.52 19.07
C LEU A 634 -2.70 2.27 19.97
N TYR A 635 -2.71 1.09 19.36
CA TYR A 635 -2.50 -0.16 20.08
C TYR A 635 -1.10 -0.25 20.71
N GLN A 636 -0.05 -0.01 19.91
CA GLN A 636 1.34 -0.14 20.36
C GLN A 636 1.66 0.83 21.50
N ALA A 637 1.23 2.08 21.40
CA ALA A 637 1.42 3.09 22.46
C ALA A 637 0.68 2.69 23.74
N ALA A 638 -0.55 2.18 23.66
CA ALA A 638 -1.32 1.75 24.83
C ALA A 638 -0.64 0.59 25.56
N ILE A 639 -0.25 -0.44 24.83
CA ILE A 639 0.39 -1.62 25.40
C ILE A 639 1.77 -1.28 25.97
N PHE A 640 2.59 -0.55 25.23
CA PHE A 640 3.91 -0.14 25.69
C PHE A 640 3.85 0.73 26.94
N LEU A 641 2.92 1.69 27.00
CA LEU A 641 2.69 2.52 28.17
C LEU A 641 2.21 1.72 29.39
N ALA A 642 1.29 0.75 29.18
CA ALA A 642 0.84 -0.12 30.26
C ALA A 642 1.98 -0.91 30.89
N PHE A 643 2.84 -1.52 30.08
CA PHE A 643 4.03 -2.21 30.59
C PHE A 643 5.02 -1.26 31.28
N LYS A 644 5.15 -0.03 30.77
CA LYS A 644 6.01 0.99 31.38
C LYS A 644 5.56 1.33 32.81
N PHE A 645 4.25 1.53 33.04
CA PHE A 645 3.70 1.77 34.40
C PHE A 645 3.78 0.56 35.32
N LEU A 646 3.85 -0.67 34.77
CA LEU A 646 4.06 -1.87 35.56
C LEU A 646 5.53 -2.09 35.93
N ALA A 647 6.46 -1.67 35.06
CA ALA A 647 7.90 -1.88 35.27
C ALA A 647 8.55 -0.78 36.14
N VAL A 648 8.05 0.44 36.10
CA VAL A 648 8.63 1.62 36.77
C VAL A 648 7.53 2.38 37.48
N ASP A 649 7.77 2.76 38.74
CA ASP A 649 6.88 3.60 39.57
C ASP A 649 6.89 5.05 39.04
N LEU A 650 6.16 5.25 37.94
CA LEU A 650 5.96 6.59 37.36
C LEU A 650 4.91 7.38 38.15
N PRO A 651 4.98 8.72 38.21
CA PRO A 651 3.93 9.55 38.79
C PRO A 651 2.58 9.24 38.16
N PHE A 652 1.64 8.71 38.94
CA PHE A 652 0.33 8.28 38.42
C PHE A 652 -0.71 9.37 38.65
N SER A 653 -1.04 10.08 37.56
CA SER A 653 -2.22 10.95 37.47
C SER A 653 -2.83 10.80 36.07
N LEU A 654 -4.13 11.11 35.94
CA LEU A 654 -4.82 11.04 34.64
C LEU A 654 -4.12 11.93 33.59
N GLU A 655 -3.64 13.10 34.01
CA GLU A 655 -2.92 14.05 33.17
C GLU A 655 -1.61 13.44 32.61
N VAL A 656 -0.82 12.79 33.49
CA VAL A 656 0.43 12.13 33.12
C VAL A 656 0.15 10.96 32.18
N VAL A 657 -0.80 10.09 32.51
CA VAL A 657 -1.14 8.91 31.65
C VAL A 657 -1.60 9.34 30.28
N VAL A 658 -2.54 10.29 30.20
CA VAL A 658 -3.07 10.79 28.91
C VAL A 658 -1.99 11.56 28.15
N GLY A 659 -1.19 12.38 28.81
CA GLY A 659 -0.10 13.12 28.19
C GLY A 659 0.97 12.21 27.59
N MET A 660 1.42 11.20 28.34
CA MET A 660 2.37 10.20 27.85
C MET A 660 1.79 9.38 26.69
N TYR A 661 0.52 8.95 26.81
CA TYR A 661 -0.14 8.20 25.73
C TYR A 661 -0.19 8.99 24.42
N ILE A 662 -0.65 10.25 24.46
CA ILE A 662 -0.71 11.12 23.27
C ILE A 662 0.69 11.31 22.69
N THR A 663 1.70 11.54 23.54
CA THR A 663 3.09 11.72 23.08
C THR A 663 3.62 10.48 22.39
N LEU A 664 3.38 9.29 22.94
CA LEU A 664 3.80 8.02 22.35
C LEU A 664 3.06 7.72 21.06
N VAL A 665 1.75 7.98 20.99
CA VAL A 665 0.97 7.83 19.74
C VAL A 665 1.55 8.74 18.64
N LEU A 666 1.79 10.02 18.95
CA LEU A 666 2.36 10.96 17.98
C LEU A 666 3.78 10.56 17.53
N ALA A 667 4.62 10.13 18.48
CA ALA A 667 5.98 9.64 18.19
C ALA A 667 5.96 8.40 17.29
N THR A 668 5.07 7.43 17.58
CA THR A 668 4.92 6.21 16.78
C THR A 668 4.40 6.54 15.38
N ILE A 669 3.39 7.41 15.24
CA ILE A 669 2.87 7.86 13.93
C ILE A 669 3.97 8.60 13.16
N ALA A 670 4.74 9.48 13.81
CA ALA A 670 5.85 10.18 13.18
C ALA A 670 6.90 9.19 12.64
N GLY A 671 7.25 8.18 13.44
CA GLY A 671 8.11 7.07 13.02
C GLY A 671 7.53 6.29 11.82
N MET A 672 6.24 5.97 11.86
CA MET A 672 5.56 5.26 10.75
C MET A 672 5.59 6.07 9.45
N VAL A 673 5.32 7.37 9.51
CA VAL A 673 5.35 8.24 8.33
C VAL A 673 6.80 8.39 7.82
N MET A 674 7.79 8.45 8.72
CA MET A 674 9.21 8.43 8.36
C MET A 674 9.59 7.11 7.66
N GLY A 675 9.13 5.98 8.15
CA GLY A 675 9.29 4.67 7.50
C GLY A 675 8.64 4.60 6.12
N LEU A 676 7.41 5.12 5.98
CA LEU A 676 6.73 5.25 4.67
C LEU A 676 7.51 6.15 3.71
N LEU A 677 8.11 7.24 4.20
CA LEU A 677 8.96 8.11 3.38
C LEU A 677 10.21 7.36 2.89
N GLY A 678 10.88 6.63 3.78
CA GLY A 678 11.99 5.76 3.41
C GLY A 678 11.60 4.72 2.36
N SER A 679 10.41 4.09 2.53
CA SER A 679 9.83 3.17 1.56
C SER A 679 9.54 3.83 0.21
N ALA A 680 9.03 5.06 0.22
CA ALA A 680 8.72 5.81 -1.00
C ALA A 680 10.00 6.21 -1.77
N ILE A 681 11.08 6.56 -1.08
CA ILE A 681 12.37 6.92 -1.70
C ILE A 681 13.07 5.67 -2.25
N SER A 682 12.90 4.53 -1.59
CA SER A 682 13.61 3.30 -1.92
C SER A 682 13.36 2.83 -3.36
N PRO A 683 14.40 2.39 -4.10
CA PRO A 683 14.26 1.82 -5.44
C PRO A 683 13.72 0.37 -5.40
N ASN A 684 13.99 -0.37 -4.35
CA ASN A 684 13.55 -1.77 -4.18
C ASN A 684 13.42 -2.15 -2.70
N GLN A 685 12.83 -3.32 -2.43
CA GLN A 685 12.55 -3.79 -1.07
C GLN A 685 13.81 -4.04 -0.23
N ASN A 686 14.95 -4.36 -0.83
CA ASN A 686 16.19 -4.68 -0.13
C ASN A 686 16.93 -3.41 0.36
N VAL A 687 16.76 -2.30 -0.33
CA VAL A 687 17.37 -1.00 0.04
C VAL A 687 16.56 -0.27 1.12
N ALA A 688 15.26 -0.56 1.23
CA ALA A 688 14.38 0.12 2.19
C ALA A 688 14.87 0.06 3.66
N PRO A 689 15.35 -1.07 4.21
CA PRO A 689 15.91 -1.12 5.56
C PRO A 689 17.15 -0.24 5.74
N LEU A 690 18.01 -0.14 4.73
CA LEU A 690 19.22 0.70 4.79
C LEU A 690 18.84 2.20 4.89
N ILE A 691 17.84 2.63 4.13
CA ILE A 691 17.31 4.00 4.20
C ILE A 691 16.67 4.26 5.57
N ALA A 692 15.95 3.28 6.13
CA ALA A 692 15.37 3.39 7.46
C ALA A 692 16.47 3.60 8.52
N ILE A 693 17.59 2.88 8.45
CA ILE A 693 18.75 3.04 9.34
C ILE A 693 19.33 4.46 9.21
N ILE A 694 19.51 4.96 7.99
CA ILE A 694 20.02 6.33 7.73
C ILE A 694 19.12 7.38 8.40
N PHE A 695 17.80 7.15 8.48
CA PHE A 695 16.87 8.06 9.15
C PHE A 695 16.86 7.88 10.68
N LEU A 696 17.12 6.67 11.20
CA LEU A 696 17.09 6.36 12.61
C LEU A 696 18.37 6.79 13.36
N VAL A 697 19.53 6.70 12.73
CA VAL A 697 20.81 7.07 13.38
C VAL A 697 20.79 8.54 13.88
N PRO A 698 20.36 9.53 13.10
CA PRO A 698 20.23 10.90 13.59
C PRO A 698 19.25 11.05 14.78
N GLN A 699 18.22 10.22 14.86
CA GLN A 699 17.26 10.22 15.99
C GLN A 699 17.93 9.82 17.30
N ILE A 700 18.88 8.89 17.24
CA ILE A 700 19.63 8.43 18.40
C ILE A 700 20.65 9.51 18.84
N ILE A 701 21.46 10.00 17.91
CA ILE A 701 22.57 10.90 18.23
C ILE A 701 22.08 12.30 18.60
N PHE A 702 21.18 12.87 17.80
CA PHE A 702 20.73 14.25 17.93
C PHE A 702 19.37 14.40 18.63
N GLY A 703 18.86 13.34 19.26
CA GLY A 703 17.61 13.38 20.02
C GLY A 703 17.71 14.10 21.37
N GLY A 704 18.90 14.43 21.84
CA GLY A 704 19.12 15.24 23.06
C GLY A 704 19.17 14.46 24.37
N GLY A 705 18.96 13.13 24.36
CA GLY A 705 18.98 12.32 25.58
C GLY A 705 20.26 11.50 25.78
N VAL A 706 21.06 11.28 24.74
CA VAL A 706 22.40 10.64 24.81
C VAL A 706 23.46 11.71 25.01
N LEU A 707 23.39 12.76 24.20
CA LEU A 707 24.28 13.92 24.31
C LEU A 707 23.42 15.16 24.56
N PRO A 708 23.79 16.02 25.55
CA PRO A 708 23.12 17.29 25.77
C PRO A 708 23.17 18.19 24.54
N VAL A 709 22.09 18.92 24.30
CA VAL A 709 21.94 19.75 23.08
C VAL A 709 23.03 20.83 22.96
N ASP A 710 23.52 21.33 24.07
CA ASP A 710 24.56 22.37 24.13
C ASP A 710 25.92 21.88 23.61
N THR A 711 26.14 20.56 23.53
CA THR A 711 27.37 19.98 22.98
C THR A 711 27.38 19.98 21.45
N PHE A 712 26.25 20.24 20.79
CA PHE A 712 26.13 20.20 19.33
C PHE A 712 26.63 21.48 18.68
N GLY A 713 27.45 21.35 17.64
CA GLY A 713 27.73 22.46 16.73
C GLY A 713 26.50 22.89 15.92
N PRO A 714 26.56 24.03 15.18
CA PRO A 714 25.41 24.57 14.46
C PRO A 714 24.69 23.57 13.52
N PRO A 715 25.39 22.69 12.76
CA PRO A 715 24.72 21.67 11.96
C PRO A 715 23.97 20.63 12.80
N GLY A 716 24.55 20.23 13.95
CA GLY A 716 23.94 19.28 14.88
C GLY A 716 22.68 19.84 15.54
N GLN A 717 22.68 21.11 15.89
CA GLN A 717 21.50 21.81 16.41
C GLN A 717 20.36 21.86 15.39
N LEU A 718 20.68 22.08 14.10
CA LEU A 718 19.68 22.03 13.03
C LEU A 718 19.06 20.62 12.90
N ILE A 719 19.91 19.58 12.93
CA ILE A 719 19.43 18.18 12.88
C ILE A 719 18.57 17.87 14.12
N ASN A 720 18.95 18.35 15.30
CA ASN A 720 18.16 18.22 16.52
C ASN A 720 16.75 18.81 16.35
N GLN A 721 16.59 19.96 15.67
CA GLN A 721 15.27 20.57 15.46
C GLN A 721 14.33 19.75 14.58
N ILE A 722 14.85 18.95 13.65
CA ILE A 722 14.05 18.05 12.80
C ILE A 722 13.96 16.63 13.38
N SER A 723 14.64 16.33 14.48
CA SER A 723 14.58 15.03 15.14
C SER A 723 13.21 14.80 15.80
N LEU A 724 12.53 13.71 15.42
CA LEU A 724 11.24 13.33 16.00
C LEU A 724 11.38 12.93 17.48
N THR A 725 12.48 12.27 17.81
CA THR A 725 12.80 11.79 19.16
C THR A 725 12.95 12.95 20.14
N LYS A 726 13.57 14.06 19.73
CA LYS A 726 13.68 15.27 20.54
C LYS A 726 12.32 15.69 21.11
N TRP A 727 11.37 15.97 20.23
CA TRP A 727 10.08 16.54 20.61
C TRP A 727 9.25 15.61 21.49
N SER A 728 9.36 14.29 21.27
CA SER A 728 8.71 13.31 22.15
C SER A 728 9.42 13.17 23.50
N PHE A 729 10.75 13.16 23.53
CA PHE A 729 11.56 13.08 24.74
C PHE A 729 11.31 14.28 25.66
N GLU A 730 11.46 15.50 25.15
CA GLU A 730 11.26 16.74 25.91
C GLU A 730 9.84 16.80 26.49
N ALA A 731 8.82 16.41 25.72
CA ALA A 731 7.45 16.33 26.21
C ALA A 731 7.29 15.29 27.34
N LEU A 732 7.90 14.10 27.22
CA LEU A 732 7.85 13.07 28.26
C LEU A 732 8.50 13.53 29.55
N VAL A 733 9.63 14.25 29.53
CA VAL A 733 10.31 14.80 30.69
C VAL A 733 9.40 15.78 31.45
N THR A 734 8.78 16.71 30.72
CA THR A 734 7.86 17.68 31.37
C THR A 734 6.59 17.01 31.92
N ILE A 735 5.99 16.05 31.15
CA ILE A 735 4.76 15.36 31.56
C ILE A 735 4.97 14.53 32.84
N THR A 736 6.11 13.85 32.98
CA THR A 736 6.43 13.08 34.17
C THR A 736 6.78 13.96 35.39
N GLY A 737 6.98 15.26 35.16
CA GLY A 737 7.34 16.22 36.23
C GLY A 737 8.77 16.08 36.73
N LEU A 738 9.63 15.38 35.98
CA LEU A 738 11.05 15.28 36.33
C LEU A 738 11.69 16.67 36.32
N GLY A 739 12.29 17.08 37.41
CA GLY A 739 12.91 18.41 37.57
C GLY A 739 11.92 19.59 37.68
N LYS A 740 10.60 19.34 37.85
CA LYS A 740 9.58 20.38 37.96
C LYS A 740 9.85 21.34 39.10
N ASP A 741 10.22 20.82 40.26
CA ASP A 741 10.51 21.65 41.47
C ASP A 741 11.75 22.53 41.23
N VAL A 742 12.74 22.06 40.52
CA VAL A 742 13.92 22.83 40.12
C VAL A 742 13.57 23.95 39.17
N ALA A 743 12.72 23.65 38.15
CA ALA A 743 12.29 24.63 37.13
C ALA A 743 11.41 25.75 37.71
N HIS A 744 10.64 25.47 38.78
CA HIS A 744 9.79 26.48 39.46
C HIS A 744 10.51 27.22 40.60
N ASP A 745 11.72 26.77 41.00
CA ASP A 745 12.49 27.40 42.02
C ASP A 745 13.21 28.66 41.52
N SER A 746 12.89 29.82 42.07
CA SER A 746 13.45 31.11 41.68
C SER A 746 14.99 31.17 41.86
N CYS A 747 15.54 30.35 42.72
CA CYS A 747 16.97 30.32 43.03
C CYS A 747 17.78 29.69 41.84
N TRP A 748 17.22 28.75 41.10
CA TRP A 748 17.83 28.15 39.94
C TRP A 748 17.77 29.04 38.67
N ASN A 749 16.97 30.10 38.71
CA ASN A 749 16.96 31.14 37.65
C ASN A 749 18.09 32.16 37.79
N LEU A 750 18.83 32.14 38.93
CA LEU A 750 20.00 33.01 39.20
C LEU A 750 21.28 32.39 38.63
N SER A 751 22.29 33.23 38.29
CA SER A 751 23.62 32.71 37.93
C SER A 751 24.30 32.05 39.15
N GLU A 752 25.27 31.19 38.91
CA GLU A 752 26.02 30.46 39.95
C GLU A 752 26.61 31.45 40.97
N GLU A 753 27.26 32.54 40.51
CA GLU A 753 27.78 33.61 41.37
C GLU A 753 26.73 34.33 42.20
N GLN A 754 25.52 34.46 41.71
CA GLN A 754 24.39 35.06 42.43
C GLN A 754 23.81 34.11 43.48
N ARG A 755 23.75 32.79 43.16
CA ARG A 755 23.29 31.78 44.12
C ARG A 755 24.19 31.63 45.34
N GLU A 756 25.49 31.66 45.11
CA GLU A 756 26.47 31.59 46.23
C GLU A 756 26.38 32.77 47.19
N LYS A 757 25.98 33.95 46.71
CA LYS A 757 25.85 35.18 47.52
C LYS A 757 24.52 35.29 48.26
N LEU A 758 23.62 34.34 48.10
CA LEU A 758 22.32 34.33 48.81
C LEU A 758 22.53 34.16 50.31
N SER A 759 21.84 34.98 51.08
CA SER A 759 21.80 34.85 52.55
C SER A 759 21.02 33.58 52.94
N ASP A 760 21.25 33.07 54.17
CA ASP A 760 20.55 31.87 54.67
C ASP A 760 19.03 32.05 54.70
N ARG A 761 18.51 33.25 54.90
CA ARG A 761 17.07 33.58 54.83
C ARG A 761 16.52 33.49 53.41
N GLU A 762 17.32 33.83 52.43
CA GLU A 762 16.97 33.71 50.99
C GLU A 762 17.04 32.26 50.55
N LYS A 763 18.09 31.53 50.94
CA LYS A 763 18.25 30.09 50.67
C LYS A 763 17.08 29.28 51.26
N ALA A 764 16.57 29.67 52.44
CA ALA A 764 15.42 29.01 53.06
C ALA A 764 14.10 29.19 52.29
N ARG A 765 14.01 30.14 51.35
CA ARG A 765 12.84 30.33 50.45
C ARG A 765 12.91 29.51 49.19
N CYS A 766 14.07 28.96 48.87
CA CYS A 766 14.27 28.08 47.71
C CYS A 766 13.64 26.71 47.99
N THR A 767 13.15 26.06 46.96
CA THR A 767 12.58 24.70 47.06
C THR A 767 13.66 23.62 46.93
N CYS A 768 14.62 23.84 46.07
CA CYS A 768 15.66 22.87 45.71
C CYS A 768 17.08 23.42 45.85
N TYR A 769 17.30 24.38 46.79
CA TYR A 769 18.60 24.98 47.08
C TYR A 769 18.83 25.07 48.60
N GLY A 770 20.09 24.96 49.07
CA GLY A 770 20.39 24.91 50.49
C GLY A 770 19.78 23.71 51.20
N VAL A 771 19.45 23.84 52.49
CA VAL A 771 18.86 22.75 53.29
C VAL A 771 17.48 22.34 52.83
N SER A 772 16.77 23.23 52.16
CA SER A 772 15.45 22.96 51.59
C SER A 772 15.48 21.83 50.55
N VAL A 773 16.64 21.57 49.95
CA VAL A 773 16.83 20.47 49.00
C VAL A 773 16.41 19.11 49.58
N PHE A 774 16.64 18.87 50.87
CA PHE A 774 16.25 17.61 51.52
C PHE A 774 14.83 17.62 52.10
N LYS A 775 14.20 18.78 52.25
CA LYS A 775 12.86 18.94 52.87
C LYS A 775 11.74 19.04 51.84
N THR A 776 11.95 19.79 50.76
CA THR A 776 10.89 20.19 49.83
C THR A 776 11.13 19.74 48.39
N CYS A 777 12.37 19.47 47.97
CA CYS A 777 12.71 19.07 46.61
C CYS A 777 12.36 17.58 46.32
N LYS A 778 11.61 17.34 45.28
CA LYS A 778 11.24 15.97 44.83
C LYS A 778 12.10 15.47 43.70
N PHE A 779 13.35 15.87 43.65
CA PHE A 779 14.28 15.41 42.63
C PHE A 779 14.74 13.95 42.90
N PRO A 780 14.71 13.02 41.91
CA PRO A 780 15.08 11.63 42.15
C PRO A 780 16.50 11.46 42.66
N GLY A 781 16.67 10.63 43.70
CA GLY A 781 17.98 10.31 44.29
C GLY A 781 18.63 11.43 45.13
N ILE A 782 17.98 12.56 45.31
CA ILE A 782 18.59 13.69 46.00
C ILE A 782 18.93 13.37 47.44
N ARG A 783 18.22 12.43 48.10
CA ARG A 783 18.46 12.00 49.45
C ARG A 783 19.64 11.05 49.63
N GLU A 784 20.25 10.57 48.53
CA GLU A 784 21.53 9.84 48.63
C GLU A 784 22.65 10.72 49.19
N ALA A 785 22.59 12.04 49.01
CA ALA A 785 23.51 13.00 49.55
C ALA A 785 23.19 13.41 51.01
N TYR A 786 22.07 12.91 51.59
CA TYR A 786 21.61 13.29 52.91
C TYR A 786 22.53 12.75 54.01
N GLU A 787 22.88 13.62 54.96
CA GLU A 787 23.58 13.31 56.17
C GLU A 787 22.74 13.77 57.41
N PRO A 788 22.70 13.01 58.53
CA PRO A 788 21.92 13.39 59.72
C PRO A 788 22.24 14.77 60.28
N ALA A 789 23.46 15.26 60.09
CA ALA A 789 23.89 16.60 60.45
C ALA A 789 23.02 17.74 59.89
N VAL A 790 22.26 17.46 58.79
CA VAL A 790 21.35 18.45 58.16
C VAL A 790 20.15 18.76 59.06
N ASP A 791 19.67 17.78 59.85
CA ASP A 791 18.53 17.93 60.77
C ASP A 791 18.96 18.21 62.20
N GLU A 792 20.26 18.07 62.51
CA GLU A 792 20.82 18.42 63.84
C GLU A 792 20.95 19.92 63.94
N PRO A 793 20.56 20.50 65.09
CA PRO A 793 20.75 21.93 65.34
C PRO A 793 22.27 22.24 65.42
N GLU A 794 22.62 23.43 64.97
CA GLU A 794 23.99 23.93 65.07
C GLU A 794 24.46 23.85 66.55
N PRO A 795 25.64 23.26 66.85
CA PRO A 795 26.16 23.19 68.18
C PRO A 795 26.29 24.58 68.88
N VAL A 796 25.65 24.75 70.02
CA VAL A 796 25.61 26.03 70.70
C VAL A 796 26.94 26.31 71.33
N LYS A 797 27.51 27.46 71.06
CA LYS A 797 28.78 27.90 71.61
C LYS A 797 28.65 28.14 73.17
N PRO A 798 29.52 27.54 73.94
CA PRO A 798 29.49 27.77 75.37
C PRO A 798 29.56 29.27 75.80
N THR A 799 28.89 29.65 76.84
CA THR A 799 28.93 31.02 77.34
C THR A 799 30.18 31.24 78.14
N ALA A 800 30.87 32.33 77.83
CA ALA A 800 32.09 32.69 78.55
C ALA A 800 31.81 32.91 80.04
N PRO A 801 32.72 32.51 80.93
CA PRO A 801 32.64 32.88 82.42
C PRO A 801 32.64 34.40 82.57
N GLY A 802 31.82 34.94 83.44
CA GLY A 802 31.68 36.36 83.69
C GLY A 802 33.03 37.05 83.97
N GLU A 803 32.95 38.33 84.30
CA GLU A 803 34.18 39.13 84.58
C GLU A 803 34.92 38.62 85.80
N LEU A 804 36.26 38.82 85.92
CA LEU A 804 37.11 38.48 86.99
C LEU A 804 36.57 39.16 88.29
N PRO A 805 36.39 38.45 89.34
CA PRO A 805 35.94 39.09 90.61
C PRO A 805 36.86 40.23 91.00
N GLU A 806 36.33 41.42 91.34
CA GLU A 806 37.11 42.54 91.87
C GLU A 806 37.46 42.35 93.32
N PRO A 807 38.67 42.77 93.81
CA PRO A 807 39.06 42.61 95.17
C PRO A 807 38.25 43.51 96.07
N SER A 808 37.61 42.94 97.10
CA SER A 808 36.87 43.70 98.15
C SER A 808 37.80 44.58 99.02
N THR A 809 37.48 45.86 99.04
CA THR A 809 38.23 46.88 99.84
C THR A 809 37.95 46.91 101.35
N ALA A 810 37.21 46.01 101.91
CA ALA A 810 36.84 45.95 103.32
C ALA A 810 37.44 44.73 104.05
N GLN A 811 38.50 44.93 104.92
CA GLN A 811 39.24 44.02 105.78
C GLN A 811 40.31 43.17 105.08
N PRO A 812 41.64 43.52 105.33
CA PRO A 812 42.75 43.07 104.57
C PRO A 812 43.20 41.61 104.71
N PHE A 813 42.95 40.90 105.76
CA PHE A 813 43.56 39.56 105.92
C PHE A 813 42.58 38.39 105.55
N LEU A 814 41.36 38.48 105.91
CA LEU A 814 40.35 37.48 105.60
C LEU A 814 39.85 37.64 104.09
N ALA A 815 39.84 38.88 103.59
CA ALA A 815 39.47 39.19 102.22
C ALA A 815 40.49 38.68 101.20
N GLN A 816 41.76 38.55 101.55
CA GLN A 816 42.83 38.13 100.70
C GLN A 816 42.77 36.61 100.42
N GLN A 817 42.38 35.78 101.38
CA GLN A 817 42.20 34.35 101.26
C GLN A 817 40.91 34.03 100.51
N GLN A 818 39.81 34.73 100.80
CA GLN A 818 38.55 34.60 100.08
C GLN A 818 38.72 35.03 98.61
N TYR A 819 39.48 36.07 98.34
CA TYR A 819 39.79 36.54 96.99
C TYR A 819 40.67 35.54 96.21
N GLN A 820 41.65 34.89 96.95
CA GLN A 820 42.45 33.84 96.34
C GLN A 820 41.59 32.57 95.95
N ASP A 821 40.65 32.20 96.86
CA ASP A 821 39.69 31.13 96.58
C ASP A 821 38.72 31.47 95.51
N GLU A 822 38.27 32.74 95.33
CA GLU A 822 37.45 33.24 94.25
C GLU A 822 38.20 33.26 92.95
N ILE A 823 39.50 33.68 92.95
CA ILE A 823 40.35 33.55 91.73
C ILE A 823 40.56 32.13 91.34
N ALA A 824 40.86 31.23 92.31
CA ALA A 824 41.03 29.78 92.00
C ALA A 824 39.75 29.16 91.40
N ALA A 825 38.58 29.58 92.05
CA ALA A 825 37.26 29.15 91.48
C ALA A 825 36.98 29.72 90.05
N TYR A 826 37.40 31.00 89.83
CA TYR A 826 37.27 31.59 88.48
C TYR A 826 38.20 30.92 87.47
N GLN A 827 39.48 30.64 87.89
CA GLN A 827 40.45 29.94 87.04
C GLN A 827 39.96 28.55 86.67
N LYS A 828 39.33 27.83 87.63
CA LYS A 828 38.70 26.54 87.27
C LYS A 828 37.57 26.65 86.31
N LYS A 829 36.72 27.69 86.43
CA LYS A 829 35.67 27.99 85.45
C LYS A 829 36.25 28.36 84.11
N VAL A 830 37.35 29.00 83.97
CA VAL A 830 38.04 29.34 82.72
C VAL A 830 38.63 28.08 82.13
N ASP A 831 39.23 27.20 82.96
CA ASP A 831 39.74 25.89 82.39
C ASP A 831 38.64 24.98 81.95
N GLU A 832 37.50 24.87 82.65
CA GLU A 832 36.30 24.19 82.22
C GLU A 832 35.73 24.78 80.98
N TYR A 833 35.64 26.10 80.86
CA TYR A 833 35.21 26.79 79.64
C TYR A 833 36.14 26.55 78.48
N GLN A 834 37.45 26.47 78.66
CA GLN A 834 38.42 26.20 77.66
C GLN A 834 38.22 24.75 77.13
N GLN A 835 37.96 23.80 78.02
CA GLN A 835 37.64 22.40 77.59
C GLN A 835 36.34 22.31 76.87
N ASP A 836 35.33 23.03 77.29
CA ASP A 836 34.02 23.10 76.62
C ASP A 836 34.15 23.74 75.24
N ILE A 837 34.96 24.80 75.09
CA ILE A 837 35.24 25.45 73.80
C ILE A 837 35.93 24.48 72.84
N ASP A 838 36.95 23.73 73.28
CA ASP A 838 37.68 22.80 72.47
C ASP A 838 36.79 21.66 72.02
N GLN A 839 35.94 21.11 72.88
CA GLN A 839 34.93 20.12 72.57
C GLN A 839 33.86 20.66 71.60
N TRP A 840 33.39 21.89 71.86
CA TRP A 840 32.46 22.55 70.97
C TRP A 840 33.08 22.78 69.62
N GLN A 841 34.33 23.23 69.54
CA GLN A 841 35.00 23.49 68.24
C GLN A 841 35.17 22.24 67.41
N GLN A 842 35.50 21.11 68.09
CA GLN A 842 35.58 19.80 67.42
C GLN A 842 34.21 19.33 66.95
N LYS A 843 33.18 19.44 67.75
CA LYS A 843 31.79 19.08 67.36
C LYS A 843 31.26 19.98 66.24
N TYR A 844 31.54 21.29 66.36
CA TYR A 844 31.09 22.26 65.35
C TYR A 844 31.79 22.05 64.02
N THR A 845 33.06 21.78 63.94
CA THR A 845 33.80 21.51 62.73
C THR A 845 33.31 20.23 62.08
N ASN A 846 33.11 19.16 62.83
CA ASN A 846 32.60 17.89 62.33
C ASN A 846 31.15 18.04 61.81
N TRP A 847 30.30 18.74 62.57
CA TRP A 847 28.92 19.03 62.13
C TRP A 847 28.92 19.87 60.86
N LYS A 848 29.72 20.92 60.82
CA LYS A 848 29.81 21.84 59.69
C LYS A 848 30.32 21.14 58.42
N GLU A 849 31.36 20.34 58.54
CA GLU A 849 31.91 19.59 57.42
C GLU A 849 30.88 18.60 56.81
N LYS A 850 30.15 17.88 57.66
CA LYS A 850 29.10 16.97 57.22
C LYS A 850 27.91 17.71 56.63
N TYR A 851 27.49 18.80 57.27
CA TYR A 851 26.39 19.65 56.83
C TYR A 851 26.65 20.29 55.46
N GLU A 852 27.77 21.01 55.33
CA GLU A 852 28.15 21.66 54.10
C GLU A 852 28.47 20.63 52.99
N GLY A 853 29.08 19.51 53.36
CA GLY A 853 29.35 18.41 52.42
C GLY A 853 28.07 17.79 51.86
N ALA A 854 27.03 17.56 52.69
CA ALA A 854 25.75 17.02 52.23
C ALA A 854 25.01 18.00 51.29
N VAL A 855 24.87 19.27 51.73
CA VAL A 855 24.21 20.31 50.94
C VAL A 855 24.95 20.56 49.63
N GLY A 856 26.29 20.69 49.67
CA GLY A 856 27.09 20.89 48.46
C GLY A 856 27.01 19.75 47.45
N LYS A 857 26.99 18.49 47.92
CA LYS A 857 26.76 17.32 47.04
C LYS A 857 25.40 17.38 46.37
N ALA A 858 24.33 17.67 47.14
CA ALA A 858 22.98 17.76 46.60
C ALA A 858 22.85 18.91 45.58
N GLU A 859 23.40 20.07 45.86
CA GLU A 859 23.42 21.22 44.96
C GLU A 859 24.24 20.92 43.68
N ALA A 860 25.38 20.23 43.78
CA ALA A 860 26.20 19.82 42.63
C ALA A 860 25.44 18.85 41.68
N ILE A 861 24.69 17.89 42.27
CA ILE A 861 23.83 16.99 41.48
C ILE A 861 22.80 17.82 40.69
N ILE A 862 22.04 18.68 41.33
CA ILE A 862 21.02 19.49 40.64
C ILE A 862 21.65 20.47 39.65
N SER A 863 22.80 21.10 39.99
CA SER A 863 23.50 22.04 39.09
C SER A 863 23.92 21.35 37.78
N SER A 864 24.49 20.16 37.85
CA SER A 864 24.87 19.39 36.69
C SER A 864 23.65 19.11 35.78
N PHE A 865 22.55 18.64 36.35
CA PHE A 865 21.33 18.36 35.58
C PHE A 865 20.63 19.60 35.04
N HIS A 866 20.62 20.69 35.86
CA HIS A 866 20.03 21.94 35.40
C HIS A 866 20.80 22.56 34.25
N LYS A 867 22.12 22.43 34.21
CA LYS A 867 22.95 22.87 33.12
C LYS A 867 22.63 22.10 31.81
N ASP A 868 22.50 20.77 31.89
CA ASP A 868 22.34 19.90 30.70
C ASP A 868 20.88 19.82 30.25
N TYR A 869 19.89 19.84 31.16
CA TYR A 869 18.47 19.52 30.89
C TYR A 869 17.49 20.54 31.47
N GLY A 870 17.95 21.60 32.15
CA GLY A 870 17.03 22.55 32.81
C GLY A 870 16.00 23.19 31.89
N ALA A 871 16.38 23.42 30.63
CA ALA A 871 15.49 24.00 29.62
C ALA A 871 14.28 23.10 29.27
N ILE A 872 14.34 21.81 29.55
CA ILE A 872 13.27 20.83 29.18
C ILE A 872 12.41 20.40 30.38
N PHE A 873 12.70 20.86 31.60
CA PHE A 873 11.92 20.51 32.79
C PHE A 873 10.53 21.11 32.82
N ASN A 874 10.32 22.24 32.13
CA ASN A 874 9.04 22.92 32.06
C ASN A 874 8.81 23.56 30.70
N ILE A 875 8.40 22.75 29.73
CA ILE A 875 8.12 23.20 28.36
C ILE A 875 6.60 23.25 28.10
N ASN A 876 6.22 23.92 27.03
CA ASN A 876 4.85 23.87 26.52
C ASN A 876 4.63 22.58 25.70
N VAL A 877 4.06 21.55 26.33
CA VAL A 877 3.82 20.24 25.74
C VAL A 877 2.94 20.32 24.49
N THR A 878 1.90 21.15 24.48
CA THR A 878 1.00 21.30 23.33
C THR A 878 1.71 21.88 22.11
N ARG A 879 2.69 22.77 22.32
CA ARG A 879 3.56 23.27 21.26
C ARG A 879 4.41 22.13 20.65
N HIS A 880 4.95 21.24 21.50
CA HIS A 880 5.76 20.11 21.07
C HIS A 880 4.93 19.11 20.25
N TRP A 881 3.69 18.81 20.67
CA TRP A 881 2.76 18.00 19.88
C TRP A 881 2.41 18.65 18.53
N SER A 882 2.22 19.97 18.50
CA SER A 882 1.96 20.72 17.27
C SER A 882 3.14 20.65 16.30
N ILE A 883 4.37 20.70 16.80
CA ILE A 883 5.58 20.57 15.97
C ILE A 883 5.69 19.14 15.43
N LEU A 884 5.48 18.10 16.26
CA LEU A 884 5.43 16.71 15.79
C LEU A 884 4.38 16.54 14.71
N GLY A 885 3.17 17.08 14.90
CA GLY A 885 2.11 17.08 13.90
C GLY A 885 2.52 17.75 12.59
N SER A 886 3.23 18.88 12.68
CA SER A 886 3.74 19.62 11.52
C SER A 886 4.82 18.83 10.77
N LEU A 887 5.72 18.15 11.48
CA LEU A 887 6.74 17.28 10.89
C LEU A 887 6.09 16.07 10.19
N ILE A 888 5.07 15.46 10.81
CA ILE A 888 4.26 14.39 10.18
C ILE A 888 3.64 14.88 8.86
N ALA A 889 2.99 16.04 8.87
CA ALA A 889 2.37 16.63 7.68
C ALA A 889 3.40 16.99 6.60
N GLY A 890 4.57 17.49 7.00
CA GLY A 890 5.69 17.77 6.08
C GLY A 890 6.21 16.52 5.40
N MET A 891 6.49 15.46 6.18
CA MET A 891 6.93 14.16 5.63
C MET A 891 5.87 13.53 4.73
N PHE A 892 4.59 13.60 5.12
CA PHE A 892 3.48 13.13 4.30
C PHE A 892 3.41 13.86 2.94
N SER A 893 3.58 15.19 2.95
CA SER A 893 3.64 15.98 1.72
C SER A 893 4.83 15.59 0.84
N LEU A 894 5.97 15.29 1.45
CA LEU A 894 7.17 14.82 0.75
C LEU A 894 6.94 13.44 0.12
N ILE A 895 6.24 12.53 0.79
CA ILE A 895 5.85 11.22 0.21
C ILE A 895 5.03 11.44 -1.07
N ILE A 896 4.07 12.37 -1.06
CA ILE A 896 3.25 12.69 -2.25
C ILE A 896 4.14 13.18 -3.40
N VAL A 897 5.08 14.08 -3.12
CA VAL A 897 6.01 14.62 -4.13
C VAL A 897 6.91 13.52 -4.69
N VAL A 898 7.46 12.67 -3.85
CA VAL A 898 8.32 11.55 -4.26
C VAL A 898 7.54 10.56 -5.13
N GLN A 899 6.32 10.19 -4.72
CA GLN A 899 5.47 9.30 -5.52
C GLN A 899 5.08 9.92 -6.86
N LYS A 900 4.76 11.21 -6.88
CA LYS A 900 4.47 11.93 -8.13
C LYS A 900 5.66 11.95 -9.09
N ARG A 901 6.90 12.01 -8.57
CA ARG A 901 8.11 11.93 -9.41
C ARG A 901 8.39 10.52 -9.95
N LYS A 902 7.90 9.48 -9.27
CA LYS A 902 8.00 8.08 -9.69
C LYS A 902 6.87 7.68 -10.65
N ASP A 903 5.82 8.49 -10.79
CA ASP A 903 4.75 8.23 -11.75
C ASP A 903 5.31 8.29 -13.18
N VAL A 904 4.92 7.32 -13.97
CA VAL A 904 5.36 7.17 -15.38
C VAL A 904 4.52 8.06 -16.31
N ILE A 905 3.47 8.70 -15.79
CA ILE A 905 2.48 9.51 -16.53
C ILE A 905 2.70 10.98 -16.31
#